data_b9a609402022089574d37b4fb2ac0884
#
_entry.id   b9a609402022089574d37b4fb2ac0884
#
_cell.length_a   1.000
_cell.length_b   1.000
_cell.length_c   1.000
_cell.angle_alpha   90.00
_cell.angle_beta   90.00
_cell.angle_gamma   90.00
#
_symmetry.space_group_name_H-M   'P 1'
#
loop_
_entity.id
_entity.type
_entity.pdbx_description
1 polymer ?
#
loop_
_entity_poly.entity_id
_entity_poly.type
_entity_poly.pdbx_seq_one_letter_code
_entity_poly.pdbx_strand_id
1 'polypeptide(L)'
;MKDRIKEYLQDKGKVTVNDLAQALGKDSSKDFRELIKTLSLMERKHQIRFEEDGSLTLEAKKKHEITLKGIFHAHKNGFGFVSLEGEEDDLFVGKNDVNYAIDGDTVEVVIKKVADRNKGTAAEAKIIDILEHSLTTVVGQIVLDQGKPKYVGYIRSKNQKISQPIYVKKPALKLEGTEVLKVFIDKYPSKKHDFFVASVLDVVGHSTDVGIDVLEVLESMDIVSEFPEAVVKEAESVPDAPSQKDMEGRLDLRDEITFTIDGADAKDLDDAVHIKALKNGNLELGVHIADVSYYVTEVSALDKEALNRATSVYVTDRVVPMLPERLSNGICSLNPQVDRLTQSAIMEIDKHGRVVNYTITQTVIKTSFRMTYSDVNDILAGDEEKRKEYHKIVSSIELMAKLHETLENMRVKRGALNFDTNEAKILVDKQGKPVDIVLRQRGIAERMIESFMLMANETVAEHFSKLDLPFIYRIHEEPKAEKVQKFIDYASSFGLRIYGTASEISQEALQDIMRAVEGEPYADVLSMMLLRSMQQARYSEHNHGHYGLAADYYTHFTSPIRRYPDLLVHRMIRDYGRSKEIAEHFEQVIPEIATQSSNRERRAIEAEREVEAMKKAEYMEEYVGEEYDAVVSSIVKFGLFVELPNTVEGLIHITNLPEFYHFNERDLTLRGEKSGITFRVGQQIRIRVERADKMTGEIDFSFVPSEFDVIEKGLKQSSRSGRGRGSNRRSDKKEDKRKSGRSNDKRKHSQKDKKKKGKKPFYKEVAKKGAKHGKGRGKGRRTK
;
A
#
# COMPACT_ATOMS: atom_id res chain seq x y z
N MET A 1 -54.78 -17.93 -25.86
CA MET A 1 -54.79 -19.01 -24.84
C MET A 1 -53.64 -18.85 -23.84
N LYS A 2 -52.35 -18.80 -24.27
CA LYS A 2 -51.21 -18.72 -23.35
C LYS A 2 -51.25 -17.53 -22.40
N ASP A 3 -51.62 -16.35 -22.88
CA ASP A 3 -51.68 -15.15 -22.03
C ASP A 3 -52.80 -15.23 -20.99
N ARG A 4 -53.96 -15.82 -21.34
CA ARG A 4 -55.05 -16.07 -20.39
C ARG A 4 -54.67 -17.13 -19.34
N ILE A 5 -53.88 -18.13 -19.71
CA ILE A 5 -53.33 -19.12 -18.75
C ILE A 5 -52.39 -18.42 -17.76
N LYS A 6 -51.51 -17.57 -18.24
CA LYS A 6 -50.57 -16.81 -17.37
C LYS A 6 -51.30 -15.87 -16.43
N GLU A 7 -52.28 -15.16 -16.94
CA GLU A 7 -53.08 -14.21 -16.18
C GLU A 7 -53.84 -14.89 -15.06
N TYR A 8 -54.47 -16.03 -15.36
CA TYR A 8 -55.19 -16.87 -14.39
C TYR A 8 -54.24 -17.48 -13.32
N LEU A 9 -53.08 -17.97 -13.72
CA LEU A 9 -52.07 -18.48 -12.80
C LEU A 9 -51.44 -17.36 -11.96
N GLN A 10 -51.37 -16.15 -12.48
CA GLN A 10 -50.87 -14.99 -11.77
C GLN A 10 -51.85 -14.52 -10.67
N ASP A 11 -53.15 -14.66 -10.90
CA ASP A 11 -54.20 -14.30 -9.96
C ASP A 11 -54.40 -15.40 -8.87
N LYS A 12 -54.37 -16.68 -9.25
CA LYS A 12 -54.69 -17.78 -8.35
C LYS A 12 -53.47 -18.49 -7.74
N GLY A 13 -52.29 -18.22 -8.25
CA GLY A 13 -51.01 -18.80 -7.79
C GLY A 13 -50.83 -20.25 -8.20
N LYS A 14 -51.56 -21.19 -7.56
CA LYS A 14 -51.49 -22.63 -7.77
C LYS A 14 -52.86 -23.19 -8.13
N VAL A 15 -53.01 -23.89 -9.25
CA VAL A 15 -54.28 -24.41 -9.76
C VAL A 15 -54.12 -25.80 -10.38
N THR A 16 -55.19 -26.60 -10.37
CA THR A 16 -55.19 -27.86 -11.10
C THR A 16 -55.50 -27.67 -12.57
N VAL A 17 -55.14 -28.65 -13.41
CA VAL A 17 -55.44 -28.60 -14.85
C VAL A 17 -56.94 -28.51 -15.11
N ASN A 18 -57.75 -29.17 -14.27
CA ASN A 18 -59.20 -29.22 -14.40
C ASN A 18 -59.83 -27.85 -14.04
N ASP A 19 -59.37 -27.19 -12.96
CA ASP A 19 -59.84 -25.87 -12.57
C ASP A 19 -59.49 -24.85 -13.65
N LEU A 20 -58.31 -24.96 -14.25
CA LEU A 20 -57.89 -24.13 -15.34
C LEU A 20 -58.71 -24.33 -16.60
N ALA A 21 -59.04 -25.60 -16.91
CA ALA A 21 -59.89 -25.92 -18.07
C ALA A 21 -61.30 -25.36 -17.90
N GLN A 22 -61.91 -25.51 -16.72
CA GLN A 22 -63.22 -24.93 -16.39
C GLN A 22 -63.20 -23.40 -16.48
N ALA A 23 -62.20 -22.73 -15.87
CA ALA A 23 -62.06 -21.29 -15.86
C ALA A 23 -61.90 -20.69 -17.28
N LEU A 24 -61.26 -21.44 -18.16
CA LEU A 24 -61.03 -21.00 -19.54
C LEU A 24 -62.11 -21.45 -20.53
N GLY A 25 -63.16 -22.19 -20.04
CA GLY A 25 -64.23 -22.72 -20.89
C GLY A 25 -63.73 -23.76 -21.92
N LYS A 26 -62.79 -24.61 -21.52
CA LYS A 26 -62.13 -25.64 -22.35
C LYS A 26 -62.48 -27.06 -21.90
N ASP A 27 -63.77 -27.30 -21.60
CA ASP A 27 -64.32 -28.55 -21.03
C ASP A 27 -64.62 -29.64 -22.10
N SER A 28 -64.69 -29.25 -23.41
CA SER A 28 -64.90 -30.25 -24.45
C SER A 28 -63.64 -31.13 -24.67
N SER A 29 -63.79 -32.37 -25.04
CA SER A 29 -62.69 -33.31 -25.27
C SER A 29 -61.66 -32.79 -26.31
N LYS A 30 -62.12 -31.97 -27.27
CA LYS A 30 -61.24 -31.36 -28.28
C LYS A 30 -60.48 -30.16 -27.68
N ASP A 31 -61.15 -29.29 -26.98
CA ASP A 31 -60.58 -28.12 -26.39
C ASP A 31 -59.63 -28.45 -25.21
N PHE A 32 -59.94 -29.45 -24.42
CA PHE A 32 -59.09 -29.97 -23.37
C PHE A 32 -57.75 -30.50 -23.91
N ARG A 33 -57.77 -31.25 -25.03
CA ARG A 33 -56.54 -31.71 -25.71
C ARG A 33 -55.70 -30.54 -26.20
N GLU A 34 -56.30 -29.44 -26.68
CA GLU A 34 -55.60 -28.24 -27.08
C GLU A 34 -54.97 -27.52 -25.90
N LEU A 35 -55.67 -27.48 -24.74
CA LEU A 35 -55.16 -26.93 -23.50
C LEU A 35 -53.93 -27.73 -23.03
N ILE A 36 -54.00 -29.07 -22.96
CA ILE A 36 -52.88 -29.92 -22.56
C ILE A 36 -51.66 -29.70 -23.48
N LYS A 37 -51.85 -29.64 -24.80
CA LYS A 37 -50.76 -29.36 -25.73
C LYS A 37 -50.15 -27.98 -25.47
N THR A 38 -50.97 -26.99 -25.11
CA THR A 38 -50.50 -25.63 -24.83
C THR A 38 -49.72 -25.61 -23.50
N LEU A 39 -50.20 -26.30 -22.46
CA LEU A 39 -49.53 -26.41 -21.17
C LEU A 39 -48.20 -27.15 -21.31
N SER A 40 -48.11 -28.27 -21.99
CA SER A 40 -46.86 -29.00 -22.26
C SER A 40 -45.87 -28.14 -23.07
N LEU A 41 -46.34 -27.27 -23.99
CA LEU A 41 -45.49 -26.35 -24.70
C LEU A 41 -44.99 -25.19 -23.81
N MET A 42 -45.82 -24.75 -22.85
CA MET A 42 -45.46 -23.71 -21.87
C MET A 42 -44.46 -24.24 -20.84
N GLU A 43 -44.62 -25.48 -20.38
CA GLU A 43 -43.68 -26.17 -19.50
C GLU A 43 -42.30 -26.35 -20.18
N ARG A 44 -42.25 -26.89 -21.42
CA ARG A 44 -41.00 -26.99 -22.20
C ARG A 44 -40.31 -25.66 -22.43
N LYS A 45 -41.04 -24.54 -22.33
CA LYS A 45 -40.54 -23.19 -22.44
C LYS A 45 -40.26 -22.54 -21.07
N HIS A 46 -40.28 -23.31 -20.00
CA HIS A 46 -40.07 -22.81 -18.63
C HIS A 46 -40.96 -21.60 -18.30
N GLN A 47 -42.22 -21.66 -18.68
CA GLN A 47 -43.21 -20.62 -18.39
C GLN A 47 -44.18 -21.02 -17.27
N ILE A 48 -44.41 -22.32 -17.09
CA ILE A 48 -45.17 -22.93 -16.02
C ILE A 48 -44.43 -24.19 -15.57
N ARG A 49 -44.74 -24.64 -14.35
CA ARG A 49 -44.22 -25.86 -13.76
C ARG A 49 -45.41 -26.73 -13.27
N PHE A 50 -45.33 -28.04 -13.51
CA PHE A 50 -46.20 -29.02 -12.85
C PHE A 50 -45.53 -29.38 -11.51
N GLU A 51 -46.28 -29.30 -10.41
CA GLU A 51 -45.88 -29.75 -9.10
C GLU A 51 -46.18 -31.22 -8.92
N GLU A 52 -45.58 -31.87 -7.91
CA GLU A 52 -45.75 -33.31 -7.63
C GLU A 52 -47.19 -33.72 -7.36
N ASP A 53 -48.04 -32.79 -6.92
CA ASP A 53 -49.46 -33.00 -6.67
C ASP A 53 -50.34 -32.79 -7.94
N GLY A 54 -49.74 -32.61 -9.10
CA GLY A 54 -50.42 -32.38 -10.38
C GLY A 54 -50.98 -31.00 -10.61
N SER A 55 -50.70 -30.05 -9.72
CA SER A 55 -51.08 -28.65 -9.90
C SER A 55 -50.06 -27.89 -10.77
N LEU A 56 -50.50 -26.75 -11.28
CA LEU A 56 -49.72 -25.83 -12.12
C LEU A 56 -49.39 -24.57 -11.36
N THR A 57 -48.13 -24.13 -11.52
CA THR A 57 -47.66 -22.82 -11.04
C THR A 57 -46.95 -22.08 -12.18
N LEU A 58 -46.93 -20.74 -12.12
CA LEU A 58 -46.04 -19.96 -12.98
C LEU A 58 -44.59 -20.24 -12.57
N GLU A 59 -43.77 -20.64 -13.53
CA GLU A 59 -42.35 -20.72 -13.25
C GLU A 59 -41.83 -19.25 -13.09
N ALA A 60 -41.41 -18.93 -11.86
CA ALA A 60 -40.84 -17.64 -11.58
C ALA A 60 -39.64 -17.45 -12.53
N LYS A 61 -39.68 -16.46 -13.38
CA LYS A 61 -38.48 -16.07 -14.15
C LYS A 61 -37.37 -15.85 -13.12
N LYS A 62 -36.41 -16.77 -13.04
CA LYS A 62 -35.11 -16.44 -12.42
C LYS A 62 -34.67 -15.15 -13.13
N LYS A 63 -34.69 -14.02 -12.41
CA LYS A 63 -33.96 -12.85 -12.84
C LYS A 63 -32.55 -13.35 -13.09
N HIS A 64 -32.03 -13.26 -14.30
CA HIS A 64 -30.59 -13.32 -14.53
C HIS A 64 -30.03 -12.11 -13.78
N GLU A 65 -29.71 -12.30 -12.52
CA GLU A 65 -28.90 -11.34 -11.78
C GLU A 65 -27.53 -11.38 -12.44
N ILE A 66 -27.07 -10.21 -12.86
CA ILE A 66 -25.74 -10.08 -13.46
C ILE A 66 -24.77 -10.28 -12.30
N THR A 67 -23.98 -11.35 -12.39
CA THR A 67 -22.94 -11.65 -11.44
C THR A 67 -21.66 -10.95 -11.85
N LEU A 68 -20.88 -10.48 -10.88
CA LEU A 68 -19.59 -9.82 -11.05
C LEU A 68 -18.54 -10.61 -10.28
N LYS A 69 -17.34 -10.70 -10.82
CA LYS A 69 -16.18 -11.33 -10.16
C LYS A 69 -15.32 -10.23 -9.54
N GLY A 70 -14.85 -10.46 -8.33
CA GLY A 70 -13.97 -9.54 -7.63
C GLY A 70 -13.24 -10.19 -6.46
N ILE A 71 -12.37 -9.41 -5.79
CA ILE A 71 -11.63 -9.84 -4.60
C ILE A 71 -12.32 -9.28 -3.37
N PHE A 72 -12.59 -10.15 -2.39
CA PHE A 72 -13.23 -9.78 -1.14
C PHE A 72 -12.20 -9.33 -0.10
N HIS A 73 -12.36 -8.14 0.44
CA HIS A 73 -11.57 -7.57 1.53
C HIS A 73 -12.39 -7.58 2.82
N ALA A 74 -12.08 -8.50 3.73
CA ALA A 74 -12.78 -8.62 4.99
C ALA A 74 -12.37 -7.53 5.99
N HIS A 75 -13.35 -7.11 6.80
CA HIS A 75 -13.14 -6.22 7.94
C HIS A 75 -13.33 -7.01 9.25
N LYS A 76 -12.56 -6.71 10.31
CA LYS A 76 -12.62 -7.37 11.63
C LYS A 76 -14.03 -7.44 12.25
N ASN A 77 -14.92 -6.54 11.88
CA ASN A 77 -16.31 -6.50 12.35
C ASN A 77 -17.26 -7.41 11.56
N GLY A 78 -16.76 -8.23 10.62
CA GLY A 78 -17.50 -9.25 9.87
C GLY A 78 -18.26 -8.74 8.65
N PHE A 79 -18.11 -7.49 8.22
CA PHE A 79 -18.48 -6.96 6.91
C PHE A 79 -17.23 -6.87 6.03
N GLY A 80 -17.38 -6.49 4.77
CA GLY A 80 -16.21 -6.26 3.90
C GLY A 80 -16.57 -5.51 2.63
N PHE A 81 -15.63 -5.50 1.70
CA PHE A 81 -15.74 -4.82 0.42
C PHE A 81 -15.29 -5.77 -0.68
N VAL A 82 -15.83 -5.62 -1.88
CA VAL A 82 -15.38 -6.37 -3.05
C VAL A 82 -14.86 -5.39 -4.09
N SER A 83 -13.57 -5.50 -4.38
CA SER A 83 -12.91 -4.76 -5.45
C SER A 83 -13.12 -5.47 -6.78
N LEU A 84 -13.54 -4.74 -7.80
CA LEU A 84 -13.76 -5.25 -9.15
C LEU A 84 -12.59 -4.82 -10.05
N GLU A 85 -12.16 -5.69 -10.93
CA GLU A 85 -11.09 -5.39 -11.88
C GLU A 85 -11.46 -4.22 -12.80
N GLY A 86 -10.62 -3.18 -12.83
CA GLY A 86 -10.83 -1.98 -13.66
C GLY A 86 -11.85 -0.97 -13.12
N GLU A 87 -12.40 -1.16 -11.92
CA GLU A 87 -13.33 -0.23 -11.29
C GLU A 87 -12.70 0.44 -10.06
N GLU A 88 -13.00 1.72 -9.85
CA GLU A 88 -12.45 2.50 -8.74
C GLU A 88 -13.25 2.38 -7.44
N ASP A 89 -14.56 2.08 -7.54
CA ASP A 89 -15.48 2.04 -6.42
C ASP A 89 -15.69 0.58 -5.94
N ASP A 90 -15.28 0.26 -4.72
CA ASP A 90 -15.54 -1.03 -4.07
C ASP A 90 -17.02 -1.23 -3.75
N LEU A 91 -17.48 -2.47 -3.78
CA LEU A 91 -18.83 -2.86 -3.41
C LEU A 91 -18.88 -3.23 -1.92
N PHE A 92 -19.72 -2.55 -1.13
CA PHE A 92 -19.91 -2.90 0.27
C PHE A 92 -20.70 -4.22 0.42
N VAL A 93 -20.20 -5.13 1.27
CA VAL A 93 -20.83 -6.41 1.60
C VAL A 93 -21.11 -6.45 3.09
N GLY A 94 -22.40 -6.43 3.45
CA GLY A 94 -22.81 -6.49 4.84
C GLY A 94 -22.58 -7.88 5.47
N LYS A 95 -22.43 -7.95 6.80
CA LYS A 95 -22.13 -9.16 7.59
C LYS A 95 -22.96 -10.39 7.21
N ASN A 96 -24.23 -10.22 6.89
CA ASN A 96 -25.15 -11.30 6.53
C ASN A 96 -25.02 -11.75 5.05
N ASP A 97 -24.24 -11.03 4.25
CA ASP A 97 -24.10 -11.23 2.81
C ASP A 97 -22.70 -11.73 2.41
N VAL A 98 -21.80 -11.94 3.39
CA VAL A 98 -20.41 -12.39 3.19
C VAL A 98 -20.32 -13.85 2.74
N ASN A 99 -21.33 -14.67 3.03
CA ASN A 99 -21.43 -16.08 2.61
C ASN A 99 -20.17 -16.93 2.92
N TYR A 100 -19.57 -16.75 4.11
CA TYR A 100 -18.33 -17.42 4.56
C TYR A 100 -17.05 -17.07 3.78
N ALA A 101 -17.06 -16.07 2.91
CA ALA A 101 -15.85 -15.61 2.26
C ALA A 101 -14.87 -15.02 3.28
N ILE A 102 -13.59 -15.20 3.00
CA ILE A 102 -12.46 -14.81 3.83
C ILE A 102 -11.70 -13.68 3.11
N ASP A 103 -10.89 -12.94 3.83
CA ASP A 103 -10.05 -11.88 3.28
C ASP A 103 -9.18 -12.39 2.12
N GLY A 104 -9.23 -11.71 0.98
CA GLY A 104 -8.51 -12.07 -0.23
C GLY A 104 -9.21 -13.06 -1.15
N ASP A 105 -10.33 -13.66 -0.76
CA ASP A 105 -11.04 -14.63 -1.60
C ASP A 105 -11.50 -14.01 -2.92
N THR A 106 -11.35 -14.78 -3.99
CA THR A 106 -11.97 -14.46 -5.27
C THR A 106 -13.43 -14.90 -5.24
N VAL A 107 -14.35 -13.94 -5.38
CA VAL A 107 -15.78 -14.18 -5.17
C VAL A 107 -16.63 -13.76 -6.36
N GLU A 108 -17.79 -14.41 -6.48
CA GLU A 108 -18.86 -14.00 -7.36
C GLU A 108 -19.94 -13.27 -6.55
N VAL A 109 -20.32 -12.05 -7.01
CA VAL A 109 -21.23 -11.18 -6.27
C VAL A 109 -22.41 -10.73 -7.14
N VAL A 110 -23.54 -10.44 -6.50
CA VAL A 110 -24.69 -9.75 -7.10
C VAL A 110 -24.91 -8.41 -6.41
N ILE A 111 -25.26 -7.38 -7.19
CA ILE A 111 -25.56 -6.06 -6.67
C ILE A 111 -26.96 -6.08 -6.06
N LYS A 112 -27.08 -5.86 -4.75
CA LYS A 112 -28.34 -5.70 -4.02
C LYS A 112 -28.88 -4.29 -4.17
N LYS A 113 -27.99 -3.27 -4.05
CA LYS A 113 -28.35 -1.88 -4.07
C LYS A 113 -27.30 -1.08 -4.82
N VAL A 114 -27.76 -0.25 -5.73
CA VAL A 114 -26.87 0.63 -6.51
C VAL A 114 -26.51 1.85 -5.67
N ALA A 115 -25.25 2.32 -5.79
CA ALA A 115 -24.79 3.54 -5.13
C ALA A 115 -25.70 4.74 -5.46
N ASP A 116 -26.02 5.55 -4.45
CA ASP A 116 -26.70 6.83 -4.59
C ASP A 116 -25.72 7.95 -4.19
N ARG A 117 -25.03 8.52 -5.18
CA ARG A 117 -24.06 9.60 -4.95
C ARG A 117 -24.69 10.85 -4.30
N ASN A 118 -25.99 11.06 -4.48
CA ASN A 118 -26.68 12.21 -3.88
C ASN A 118 -26.87 12.02 -2.36
N LYS A 119 -26.87 10.76 -1.89
CA LYS A 119 -26.98 10.40 -0.48
C LYS A 119 -25.66 9.91 0.12
N GLY A 120 -24.55 9.90 -0.65
CA GLY A 120 -23.27 9.41 -0.19
C GLY A 120 -23.26 7.91 0.17
N THR A 121 -24.16 7.09 -0.40
CA THR A 121 -24.25 5.66 -0.11
C THR A 121 -23.49 4.85 -1.15
N ALA A 122 -22.58 3.98 -0.70
CA ALA A 122 -21.89 3.01 -1.55
C ALA A 122 -22.86 1.97 -2.15
N ALA A 123 -22.45 1.30 -3.22
CA ALA A 123 -23.18 0.17 -3.74
C ALA A 123 -23.08 -1.00 -2.76
N GLU A 124 -24.20 -1.70 -2.53
CA GLU A 124 -24.24 -2.89 -1.67
C GLU A 124 -24.31 -4.15 -2.53
N ALA A 125 -23.49 -5.13 -2.22
CA ALA A 125 -23.44 -6.42 -2.90
C ALA A 125 -23.66 -7.59 -1.91
N LYS A 126 -23.91 -8.76 -2.48
CA LYS A 126 -23.97 -10.04 -1.76
C LYS A 126 -23.07 -11.05 -2.47
N ILE A 127 -22.25 -11.75 -1.73
CA ILE A 127 -21.45 -12.86 -2.22
C ILE A 127 -22.37 -14.07 -2.42
N ILE A 128 -22.41 -14.60 -3.64
CA ILE A 128 -23.21 -15.77 -3.99
C ILE A 128 -22.37 -17.03 -4.05
N ASP A 129 -21.10 -16.90 -4.46
CA ASP A 129 -20.17 -18.02 -4.52
C ASP A 129 -18.74 -17.57 -4.24
N ILE A 130 -17.90 -18.49 -3.76
CA ILE A 130 -16.46 -18.33 -3.56
C ILE A 130 -15.80 -19.15 -4.64
N LEU A 131 -15.11 -18.48 -5.57
CA LEU A 131 -14.48 -19.10 -6.71
C LEU A 131 -13.12 -19.70 -6.33
N GLU A 132 -12.40 -18.99 -5.45
CA GLU A 132 -11.07 -19.39 -4.99
C GLU A 132 -10.80 -18.81 -3.60
N HIS A 133 -10.29 -19.66 -2.70
CA HIS A 133 -9.84 -19.21 -1.39
C HIS A 133 -8.38 -18.76 -1.45
N SER A 134 -8.09 -17.57 -0.92
CA SER A 134 -6.73 -17.04 -0.82
C SER A 134 -5.97 -17.58 0.39
N LEU A 135 -6.68 -17.78 1.52
CA LEU A 135 -6.08 -18.23 2.78
C LEU A 135 -5.92 -19.74 2.77
N THR A 136 -4.71 -20.25 2.51
CA THR A 136 -4.42 -21.70 2.50
C THR A 136 -3.72 -22.17 3.78
N THR A 137 -2.98 -21.27 4.44
CA THR A 137 -2.22 -21.56 5.66
C THR A 137 -2.50 -20.52 6.74
N VAL A 138 -2.36 -20.93 7.99
CA VAL A 138 -2.47 -20.03 9.15
C VAL A 138 -1.37 -20.37 10.16
N VAL A 139 -0.80 -19.34 10.78
CA VAL A 139 0.16 -19.46 11.87
C VAL A 139 -0.48 -18.99 13.16
N GLY A 140 -0.16 -19.67 14.26
CA GLY A 140 -0.59 -19.26 15.60
C GLY A 140 -0.33 -20.31 16.67
N GLN A 141 -0.52 -19.92 17.91
CA GLN A 141 -0.31 -20.80 19.06
C GLN A 141 -1.45 -21.84 19.14
N ILE A 142 -1.09 -23.12 19.35
CA ILE A 142 -2.08 -24.18 19.64
C ILE A 142 -2.64 -24.02 21.06
N VAL A 143 -3.95 -24.10 21.16
CA VAL A 143 -4.67 -24.21 22.45
C VAL A 143 -5.30 -25.60 22.49
N LEU A 144 -4.81 -26.45 23.39
CA LEU A 144 -5.32 -27.80 23.54
C LEU A 144 -6.78 -27.79 24.03
N ASP A 145 -7.65 -28.55 23.37
CA ASP A 145 -9.08 -28.61 23.70
C ASP A 145 -9.59 -30.04 23.65
N GLN A 146 -10.04 -30.55 24.78
CA GLN A 146 -10.63 -31.92 24.92
C GLN A 146 -12.12 -31.94 24.55
N GLY A 147 -12.76 -30.78 24.38
CA GLY A 147 -14.20 -30.69 24.10
C GLY A 147 -14.62 -31.23 22.73
N LYS A 148 -13.67 -31.33 21.79
CA LYS A 148 -13.92 -31.93 20.45
C LYS A 148 -12.95 -33.10 20.20
N PRO A 149 -13.30 -34.35 20.51
CA PRO A 149 -12.39 -35.51 20.49
C PRO A 149 -11.69 -35.81 19.16
N LYS A 150 -12.22 -35.29 18.04
CA LYS A 150 -11.62 -35.46 16.70
C LYS A 150 -10.41 -34.56 16.45
N TYR A 151 -10.24 -33.52 17.23
CA TYR A 151 -9.20 -32.52 17.09
C TYR A 151 -8.29 -32.53 18.32
N VAL A 152 -7.08 -32.02 18.20
CA VAL A 152 -6.15 -31.84 19.33
C VAL A 152 -6.42 -30.53 20.08
N GLY A 153 -6.96 -29.55 19.38
CA GLY A 153 -7.24 -28.22 19.90
C GLY A 153 -7.56 -27.26 18.74
N TYR A 154 -7.38 -25.97 18.99
CA TYR A 154 -7.57 -24.92 17.97
C TYR A 154 -6.40 -23.95 17.97
N ILE A 155 -6.19 -23.28 16.84
CA ILE A 155 -5.17 -22.22 16.67
C ILE A 155 -5.71 -20.89 17.17
N ARG A 156 -4.93 -20.21 18.00
CA ARG A 156 -5.10 -18.79 18.31
C ARG A 156 -4.22 -17.99 17.35
N SER A 157 -4.83 -17.47 16.29
CA SER A 157 -4.15 -16.62 15.31
C SER A 157 -4.24 -15.14 15.69
N LYS A 158 -3.23 -14.37 15.32
CA LYS A 158 -3.23 -12.89 15.43
C LYS A 158 -4.11 -12.22 14.37
N ASN A 159 -4.46 -12.94 13.29
CA ASN A 159 -5.27 -12.40 12.21
C ASN A 159 -6.72 -12.15 12.67
N GLN A 160 -7.03 -10.90 13.01
CA GLN A 160 -8.36 -10.48 13.48
C GLN A 160 -9.47 -10.60 12.42
N LYS A 161 -9.13 -10.79 11.15
CA LYS A 161 -10.10 -10.98 10.07
C LYS A 161 -10.67 -12.41 10.06
N ILE A 162 -10.02 -13.34 10.77
CA ILE A 162 -10.51 -14.73 10.97
C ILE A 162 -11.35 -14.77 12.22
N SER A 163 -12.67 -14.78 12.07
CA SER A 163 -13.60 -14.78 13.21
C SER A 163 -14.01 -16.18 13.67
N GLN A 164 -13.82 -17.22 12.85
CA GLN A 164 -14.20 -18.59 13.13
C GLN A 164 -13.02 -19.38 13.71
N PRO A 165 -13.24 -20.31 14.65
CA PRO A 165 -12.18 -21.13 15.23
C PRO A 165 -11.57 -22.08 14.20
N ILE A 166 -10.24 -22.28 14.28
CA ILE A 166 -9.46 -23.16 13.41
C ILE A 166 -9.08 -24.41 14.19
N TYR A 167 -9.85 -25.50 14.04
CA TYR A 167 -9.57 -26.75 14.73
C TYR A 167 -8.51 -27.57 14.01
N VAL A 168 -7.53 -28.07 14.76
CA VAL A 168 -6.40 -28.85 14.26
C VAL A 168 -6.66 -30.33 14.42
N LYS A 169 -6.54 -31.11 13.35
CA LYS A 169 -6.56 -32.58 13.38
C LYS A 169 -5.44 -33.08 14.27
N LYS A 170 -5.65 -34.24 14.89
CA LYS A 170 -4.62 -34.89 15.73
C LYS A 170 -3.40 -35.23 14.88
N PRO A 171 -2.23 -34.59 15.09
CA PRO A 171 -1.00 -34.95 14.39
C PRO A 171 -0.39 -36.22 15.02
N ALA A 172 0.61 -36.77 14.34
CA ALA A 172 1.43 -37.86 14.92
C ALA A 172 2.35 -37.33 16.05
N LEU A 173 2.69 -36.06 16.00
CA LEU A 173 3.49 -35.37 17.01
C LEU A 173 2.64 -35.11 18.28
N LYS A 174 3.22 -35.36 19.47
CA LYS A 174 2.59 -34.96 20.74
C LYS A 174 2.79 -33.46 20.94
N LEU A 175 1.68 -32.74 21.10
CA LEU A 175 1.67 -31.31 21.39
C LEU A 175 1.47 -31.06 22.90
N GLU A 176 2.13 -30.03 23.44
CA GLU A 176 2.10 -29.65 24.86
C GLU A 176 1.27 -28.38 25.11
N GLY A 177 0.89 -27.63 24.05
CA GLY A 177 0.08 -26.41 24.12
C GLY A 177 0.89 -25.12 24.16
N THR A 178 2.22 -25.23 24.04
CA THR A 178 3.13 -24.08 23.95
C THR A 178 3.59 -23.80 22.52
N GLU A 179 3.33 -24.73 21.62
CA GLU A 179 3.80 -24.65 20.25
C GLU A 179 3.07 -23.57 19.43
N VAL A 180 3.82 -22.85 18.62
CA VAL A 180 3.34 -22.03 17.52
C VAL A 180 3.42 -22.86 16.26
N LEU A 181 2.28 -23.10 15.64
CA LEU A 181 2.14 -24.02 14.50
C LEU A 181 1.81 -23.26 13.22
N LYS A 182 2.40 -23.70 12.10
CA LYS A 182 1.92 -23.41 10.77
C LYS A 182 1.01 -24.54 10.34
N VAL A 183 -0.26 -24.24 10.01
CA VAL A 183 -1.27 -25.22 9.67
C VAL A 183 -1.83 -24.97 8.27
N PHE A 184 -2.13 -26.03 7.55
CA PHE A 184 -2.82 -26.01 6.26
C PHE A 184 -4.32 -26.15 6.45
N ILE A 185 -5.12 -25.34 5.77
CA ILE A 185 -6.57 -25.37 5.85
C ILE A 185 -7.12 -26.50 4.96
N ASP A 186 -7.61 -27.55 5.58
CA ASP A 186 -8.23 -28.68 4.88
C ASP A 186 -9.70 -28.44 4.54
N LYS A 187 -10.41 -27.67 5.38
CA LYS A 187 -11.82 -27.33 5.19
C LYS A 187 -12.14 -25.93 5.70
N TYR A 188 -12.87 -25.21 4.88
CA TYR A 188 -13.36 -23.86 5.18
C TYR A 188 -14.72 -23.88 5.87
N PRO A 189 -15.10 -22.83 6.61
CA PRO A 189 -16.43 -22.68 7.18
C PRO A 189 -17.51 -22.73 6.11
N SER A 190 -18.68 -23.25 6.49
CA SER A 190 -19.82 -23.38 5.58
C SER A 190 -21.12 -23.46 6.37
N LYS A 191 -22.27 -23.50 5.70
CA LYS A 191 -23.59 -23.70 6.32
C LYS A 191 -23.69 -24.98 7.18
N LYS A 192 -22.82 -25.99 6.92
CA LYS A 192 -22.80 -27.25 7.67
C LYS A 192 -21.95 -27.21 8.93
N HIS A 193 -20.92 -26.39 8.93
CA HIS A 193 -20.03 -26.17 10.07
C HIS A 193 -19.42 -24.75 9.96
N ASP A 194 -19.41 -24.01 11.03
CA ASP A 194 -18.96 -22.63 11.13
C ASP A 194 -17.51 -22.50 11.66
N PHE A 195 -16.66 -23.46 11.33
CA PHE A 195 -15.26 -23.51 11.74
C PHE A 195 -14.37 -24.08 10.64
N PHE A 196 -13.09 -23.73 10.71
CA PHE A 196 -12.06 -24.31 9.86
C PHE A 196 -11.57 -25.63 10.41
N VAL A 197 -11.12 -26.52 9.53
CA VAL A 197 -10.37 -27.72 9.90
C VAL A 197 -9.00 -27.63 9.25
N ALA A 198 -7.94 -27.84 10.03
CA ALA A 198 -6.58 -27.73 9.58
C ALA A 198 -5.71 -28.93 9.98
N SER A 199 -4.63 -29.14 9.23
CA SER A 199 -3.57 -30.11 9.50
C SER A 199 -2.27 -29.39 9.78
N VAL A 200 -1.45 -29.89 10.70
CA VAL A 200 -0.13 -29.33 11.01
C VAL A 200 0.78 -29.50 9.81
N LEU A 201 1.38 -28.39 9.34
CA LEU A 201 2.45 -28.39 8.35
C LEU A 201 3.81 -28.39 9.03
N ASP A 202 3.99 -27.46 10.00
CA ASP A 202 5.27 -27.28 10.66
C ASP A 202 5.11 -26.73 12.07
N VAL A 203 6.14 -26.87 12.89
CA VAL A 203 6.26 -26.26 14.22
C VAL A 203 7.24 -25.09 14.12
N VAL A 204 6.71 -23.86 14.12
CA VAL A 204 7.49 -22.63 14.00
C VAL A 204 8.40 -22.41 15.22
N GLY A 205 7.95 -22.83 16.40
CA GLY A 205 8.67 -22.72 17.67
C GLY A 205 7.72 -22.86 18.86
N HIS A 206 8.20 -22.45 20.03
CA HIS A 206 7.40 -22.43 21.25
C HIS A 206 7.11 -20.99 21.71
N SER A 207 5.95 -20.77 22.30
CA SER A 207 5.53 -19.43 22.78
C SER A 207 6.47 -18.78 23.80
N THR A 208 7.41 -19.56 24.35
CA THR A 208 8.46 -19.09 25.28
C THR A 208 9.77 -18.75 24.60
N ASP A 209 9.90 -19.03 23.30
CA ASP A 209 11.15 -18.80 22.56
C ASP A 209 11.34 -17.29 22.31
N VAL A 210 12.59 -16.85 22.37
CA VAL A 210 12.95 -15.44 22.14
C VAL A 210 12.65 -15.09 20.68
N GLY A 211 11.86 -14.01 20.46
CA GLY A 211 11.51 -13.51 19.14
C GLY A 211 10.51 -14.38 18.36
N ILE A 212 9.83 -15.33 19.02
CA ILE A 212 8.78 -16.15 18.40
C ILE A 212 7.61 -15.30 17.90
N ASP A 213 7.32 -14.20 18.59
CA ASP A 213 6.29 -13.25 18.21
C ASP A 213 6.55 -12.59 16.84
N VAL A 214 7.83 -12.28 16.57
CA VAL A 214 8.27 -11.77 15.26
C VAL A 214 8.23 -12.88 14.20
N LEU A 215 8.71 -14.09 14.54
CA LEU A 215 8.64 -15.24 13.64
C LEU A 215 7.20 -15.59 13.24
N GLU A 216 6.26 -15.50 14.18
CA GLU A 216 4.84 -15.74 13.92
C GLU A 216 4.29 -14.77 12.86
N VAL A 217 4.66 -13.47 12.93
CA VAL A 217 4.29 -12.48 11.93
C VAL A 217 4.92 -12.82 10.57
N LEU A 218 6.22 -13.07 10.52
CA LEU A 218 6.95 -13.39 9.29
C LEU A 218 6.37 -14.65 8.61
N GLU A 219 6.18 -15.74 9.36
CA GLU A 219 5.63 -16.99 8.84
C GLU A 219 4.15 -16.85 8.40
N SER A 220 3.36 -15.98 9.06
CA SER A 220 1.98 -15.71 8.65
C SER A 220 1.89 -15.00 7.30
N MET A 221 2.98 -14.34 6.89
CA MET A 221 3.13 -13.68 5.60
C MET A 221 4.00 -14.48 4.62
N ASP A 222 4.26 -15.76 4.88
CA ASP A 222 5.15 -16.62 4.09
C ASP A 222 6.56 -16.03 3.87
N ILE A 223 7.10 -15.33 4.86
CA ILE A 223 8.46 -14.82 4.89
C ILE A 223 9.29 -15.81 5.71
N VAL A 224 9.92 -16.77 5.01
CA VAL A 224 10.68 -17.86 5.61
C VAL A 224 12.11 -17.44 5.84
N SER A 225 12.62 -17.58 7.06
CA SER A 225 14.01 -17.21 7.41
C SER A 225 15.04 -18.20 6.86
N GLU A 226 14.71 -19.47 6.85
CA GLU A 226 15.61 -20.53 6.42
C GLU A 226 15.76 -20.62 4.90
N PHE A 227 16.95 -21.02 4.44
CA PHE A 227 17.20 -21.27 3.02
C PHE A 227 17.08 -22.76 2.71
N PRO A 228 16.55 -23.12 1.51
CA PRO A 228 16.55 -24.50 1.04
C PRO A 228 17.97 -25.10 0.99
N GLU A 229 18.11 -26.41 1.26
CA GLU A 229 19.41 -27.09 1.29
C GLU A 229 20.23 -26.91 0.00
N ALA A 230 19.56 -26.91 -1.17
CA ALA A 230 20.24 -26.70 -2.46
C ALA A 230 20.87 -25.30 -2.55
N VAL A 231 20.23 -24.27 -1.98
CA VAL A 231 20.72 -22.89 -1.93
C VAL A 231 21.93 -22.79 -1.01
N VAL A 232 21.85 -23.43 0.18
CA VAL A 232 22.98 -23.47 1.14
C VAL A 232 24.20 -24.14 0.52
N LYS A 233 24.04 -25.31 -0.12
CA LYS A 233 25.11 -26.02 -0.80
C LYS A 233 25.74 -25.19 -1.92
N GLU A 234 24.93 -24.50 -2.71
CA GLU A 234 25.46 -23.66 -3.78
C GLU A 234 26.24 -22.48 -3.18
N ALA A 235 25.72 -21.82 -2.14
CA ALA A 235 26.38 -20.73 -1.44
C ALA A 235 27.74 -21.17 -0.85
N GLU A 236 27.80 -22.37 -0.28
CA GLU A 236 29.07 -22.94 0.25
C GLU A 236 30.13 -23.18 -0.84
N SER A 237 29.71 -23.40 -2.09
CA SER A 237 30.61 -23.59 -3.22
C SER A 237 31.25 -22.29 -3.73
N VAL A 238 30.68 -21.13 -3.36
CA VAL A 238 31.22 -19.81 -3.76
C VAL A 238 32.53 -19.53 -3.00
N PRO A 239 33.60 -19.08 -3.67
CA PRO A 239 34.88 -18.80 -3.03
C PRO A 239 34.79 -17.59 -2.06
N ASP A 240 35.78 -17.49 -1.14
CA ASP A 240 35.82 -16.36 -0.18
C ASP A 240 36.43 -15.08 -0.78
N ALA A 241 37.17 -15.21 -1.92
CA ALA A 241 37.79 -14.10 -2.62
C ALA A 241 37.76 -14.31 -4.13
N PRO A 242 37.72 -13.26 -4.94
CA PRO A 242 37.81 -13.38 -6.40
C PRO A 242 39.19 -13.87 -6.82
N SER A 243 39.25 -14.77 -7.80
CA SER A 243 40.52 -15.23 -8.42
C SER A 243 41.03 -14.20 -9.43
N GLN A 244 42.30 -14.34 -9.85
CA GLN A 244 42.86 -13.51 -10.91
C GLN A 244 42.05 -13.59 -12.21
N LYS A 245 41.51 -14.78 -12.52
CA LYS A 245 40.67 -15.00 -13.70
C LYS A 245 39.34 -14.21 -13.61
N ASP A 246 38.77 -14.08 -12.42
CA ASP A 246 37.51 -13.35 -12.21
C ASP A 246 37.72 -11.84 -12.39
N MET A 247 38.94 -11.37 -12.24
CA MET A 247 39.35 -9.97 -12.40
C MET A 247 39.76 -9.61 -13.83
N GLU A 248 40.05 -10.61 -14.70
CA GLU A 248 40.43 -10.37 -16.09
C GLU A 248 39.33 -9.58 -16.86
N GLY A 249 39.77 -8.57 -17.62
CA GLY A 249 38.89 -7.74 -18.45
C GLY A 249 38.09 -6.68 -17.69
N ARG A 250 38.22 -6.62 -16.35
CA ARG A 250 37.59 -5.55 -15.53
C ARG A 250 38.52 -4.36 -15.41
N LEU A 251 37.94 -3.16 -15.25
CA LEU A 251 38.72 -1.97 -14.94
C LEU A 251 39.24 -2.07 -13.50
N ASP A 252 40.56 -2.02 -13.35
CA ASP A 252 41.22 -2.10 -12.04
C ASP A 252 41.26 -0.74 -11.37
N LEU A 253 40.55 -0.62 -10.27
CA LEU A 253 40.43 0.59 -9.44
C LEU A 253 40.91 0.36 -8.00
N ARG A 254 41.74 -0.66 -7.76
CA ARG A 254 42.24 -1.00 -6.43
C ARG A 254 43.19 0.04 -5.84
N ASP A 255 43.79 0.87 -6.68
CA ASP A 255 44.65 1.99 -6.26
C ASP A 255 43.85 3.27 -5.94
N GLU A 256 42.55 3.29 -6.27
CA GLU A 256 41.68 4.39 -5.94
C GLU A 256 41.26 4.34 -4.47
N ILE A 257 41.20 5.51 -3.83
CA ILE A 257 40.70 5.64 -2.46
C ILE A 257 39.18 5.55 -2.48
N THR A 258 38.66 4.34 -2.33
CA THR A 258 37.24 4.05 -2.19
C THR A 258 36.90 3.72 -0.74
N PHE A 259 35.68 4.05 -0.30
CA PHE A 259 35.20 3.71 1.05
C PHE A 259 33.68 3.54 1.06
N THR A 260 33.20 2.72 1.99
CA THR A 260 31.78 2.57 2.26
C THR A 260 31.35 3.50 3.38
N ILE A 261 30.07 3.93 3.39
CA ILE A 261 29.47 4.75 4.46
C ILE A 261 28.10 4.18 4.80
N ASP A 262 28.00 3.49 5.93
CA ASP A 262 26.83 2.70 6.30
C ASP A 262 26.44 2.89 7.78
N GLY A 263 25.37 2.23 8.20
CA GLY A 263 25.06 2.07 9.61
C GLY A 263 26.11 1.24 10.34
N ALA A 264 26.34 1.51 11.62
CA ALA A 264 27.35 0.79 12.41
C ALA A 264 27.10 -0.74 12.43
N ASP A 265 25.83 -1.15 12.41
CA ASP A 265 25.40 -2.55 12.47
C ASP A 265 25.35 -3.24 11.08
N ALA A 266 25.54 -2.50 9.98
CA ALA A 266 25.48 -3.05 8.62
C ALA A 266 26.59 -4.06 8.36
N LYS A 267 26.26 -5.19 7.71
CA LYS A 267 27.20 -6.23 7.30
C LYS A 267 27.20 -6.46 5.80
N ASP A 268 26.12 -6.14 5.15
CA ASP A 268 25.85 -6.28 3.71
C ASP A 268 26.14 -4.94 3.00
N LEU A 269 27.45 -4.63 2.87
CA LEU A 269 27.91 -3.38 2.28
C LEU A 269 27.77 -3.45 0.75
N ASP A 270 26.67 -2.93 0.23
CA ASP A 270 26.32 -2.96 -1.20
C ASP A 270 27.16 -1.98 -2.02
N ASP A 271 27.48 -0.79 -1.48
CA ASP A 271 28.04 0.34 -2.21
C ASP A 271 29.31 0.90 -1.58
N ALA A 272 30.22 1.33 -2.45
CA ALA A 272 31.40 2.11 -2.11
C ALA A 272 31.50 3.30 -3.05
N VAL A 273 32.10 4.39 -2.59
CA VAL A 273 32.19 5.63 -3.35
C VAL A 273 33.61 6.18 -3.41
N HIS A 274 33.92 6.89 -4.50
CA HIS A 274 35.08 7.78 -4.57
C HIS A 274 34.72 9.10 -5.23
N ILE A 275 35.51 10.14 -4.98
CA ILE A 275 35.34 11.46 -5.59
C ILE A 275 36.70 12.06 -5.99
N LYS A 276 36.74 12.75 -7.13
CA LYS A 276 37.90 13.48 -7.60
C LYS A 276 37.50 14.82 -8.21
N ALA A 277 38.34 15.82 -8.01
CA ALA A 277 38.24 17.09 -8.75
C ALA A 277 38.95 16.97 -10.09
N LEU A 278 38.27 17.26 -11.19
CA LEU A 278 38.81 17.20 -12.54
C LEU A 278 39.44 18.55 -12.94
N LYS A 279 40.36 18.50 -13.91
CA LYS A 279 41.09 19.71 -14.38
C LYS A 279 40.18 20.76 -15.03
N ASN A 280 39.04 20.39 -15.53
CA ASN A 280 38.03 21.27 -16.13
C ASN A 280 37.09 21.93 -15.09
N GLY A 281 37.27 21.62 -13.81
CA GLY A 281 36.46 22.13 -12.69
C GLY A 281 35.22 21.32 -12.39
N ASN A 282 34.94 20.24 -13.13
CA ASN A 282 33.90 19.26 -12.80
C ASN A 282 34.39 18.29 -11.73
N LEU A 283 33.46 17.52 -11.18
CA LEU A 283 33.76 16.46 -10.23
C LEU A 283 33.50 15.08 -10.87
N GLU A 284 34.42 14.14 -10.63
CA GLU A 284 34.20 12.73 -10.93
C GLU A 284 33.68 12.05 -9.66
N LEU A 285 32.48 11.46 -9.74
CA LEU A 285 31.88 10.63 -8.71
C LEU A 285 31.88 9.19 -9.21
N GLY A 286 32.56 8.28 -8.51
CA GLY A 286 32.44 6.84 -8.73
C GLY A 286 31.51 6.22 -7.69
N VAL A 287 30.52 5.48 -8.18
CA VAL A 287 29.62 4.64 -7.39
C VAL A 287 29.87 3.21 -7.79
N HIS A 288 30.38 2.41 -6.84
CA HIS A 288 30.81 1.04 -7.05
C HIS A 288 29.90 0.09 -6.28
N ILE A 289 29.16 -0.74 -6.98
CA ILE A 289 28.17 -1.63 -6.40
C ILE A 289 28.67 -3.07 -6.48
N ALA A 290 28.51 -3.83 -5.40
CA ALA A 290 28.87 -5.24 -5.32
C ALA A 290 28.32 -6.04 -6.51
N ASP A 291 29.19 -6.73 -7.25
CA ASP A 291 28.80 -7.49 -8.44
C ASP A 291 28.21 -8.86 -8.06
N VAL A 292 27.06 -8.83 -7.40
CA VAL A 292 26.33 -10.03 -6.99
C VAL A 292 25.99 -10.91 -8.18
N SER A 293 25.70 -10.30 -9.34
CA SER A 293 25.33 -11.00 -10.57
C SER A 293 26.45 -11.90 -11.13
N TYR A 294 27.67 -11.73 -10.67
CA TYR A 294 28.79 -12.62 -11.01
C TYR A 294 28.66 -13.96 -10.30
N TYR A 295 28.25 -13.98 -9.06
CA TYR A 295 28.14 -15.16 -8.20
C TYR A 295 26.75 -15.80 -8.28
N VAL A 296 25.69 -15.01 -8.41
CA VAL A 296 24.29 -15.46 -8.51
C VAL A 296 23.89 -15.48 -9.99
N THR A 297 24.21 -16.60 -10.65
CA THR A 297 23.91 -16.76 -12.08
C THR A 297 22.44 -17.13 -12.31
N GLU A 298 21.89 -16.70 -13.43
CA GLU A 298 20.50 -16.96 -13.78
C GLU A 298 20.15 -18.47 -13.76
N VAL A 299 18.94 -18.79 -13.27
CA VAL A 299 18.39 -20.15 -13.15
C VAL A 299 19.11 -21.05 -12.10
N SER A 300 20.15 -20.57 -11.41
CA SER A 300 20.78 -21.29 -10.29
C SER A 300 19.82 -21.46 -9.10
N ALA A 301 20.17 -22.27 -8.11
CA ALA A 301 19.35 -22.39 -6.89
C ALA A 301 19.33 -21.07 -6.10
N LEU A 302 20.48 -20.39 -6.01
CA LEU A 302 20.60 -19.05 -5.43
C LEU A 302 19.69 -18.05 -6.11
N ASP A 303 19.67 -18.03 -7.44
CA ASP A 303 18.85 -17.11 -8.24
C ASP A 303 17.34 -17.34 -8.04
N LYS A 304 16.91 -18.60 -8.12
CA LYS A 304 15.50 -18.96 -7.92
C LYS A 304 15.00 -18.54 -6.55
N GLU A 305 15.80 -18.73 -5.52
CA GLU A 305 15.43 -18.34 -4.17
C GLU A 305 15.51 -16.82 -3.98
N ALA A 306 16.51 -16.15 -4.56
CA ALA A 306 16.60 -14.70 -4.57
C ALA A 306 15.37 -14.05 -5.24
N LEU A 307 14.91 -14.59 -6.38
CA LEU A 307 13.68 -14.16 -7.05
C LEU A 307 12.43 -14.45 -6.21
N ASN A 308 12.37 -15.65 -5.59
CA ASN A 308 11.25 -16.00 -4.71
C ASN A 308 11.11 -15.02 -3.54
N ARG A 309 12.21 -14.65 -2.90
CA ARG A 309 12.25 -13.62 -1.83
C ARG A 309 12.09 -12.21 -2.37
N ALA A 310 12.74 -11.90 -3.48
CA ALA A 310 12.84 -10.65 -4.22
C ALA A 310 13.38 -9.44 -3.44
N THR A 311 13.30 -9.46 -2.11
CA THR A 311 13.88 -8.43 -1.23
C THR A 311 14.24 -9.02 0.13
N SER A 312 15.26 -8.44 0.79
CA SER A 312 15.49 -8.66 2.22
C SER A 312 14.41 -7.95 3.04
N VAL A 313 14.10 -8.50 4.22
CA VAL A 313 13.09 -7.94 5.14
C VAL A 313 13.76 -7.56 6.45
N TYR A 314 13.60 -6.30 6.88
CA TYR A 314 14.27 -5.73 8.05
C TYR A 314 13.25 -5.50 9.17
N VAL A 315 13.21 -6.41 10.13
CA VAL A 315 12.35 -6.27 11.31
C VAL A 315 13.16 -5.90 12.56
N THR A 316 12.50 -5.53 13.62
CA THR A 316 13.09 -4.91 14.81
C THR A 316 14.29 -5.68 15.40
N ASP A 317 14.24 -7.01 15.41
CA ASP A 317 15.24 -7.87 16.09
C ASP A 317 16.14 -8.65 15.12
N ARG A 318 15.79 -8.70 13.81
CA ARG A 318 16.52 -9.51 12.81
C ARG A 318 16.34 -9.01 11.39
N VAL A 319 17.17 -9.56 10.52
CA VAL A 319 17.03 -9.43 9.05
C VAL A 319 16.73 -10.79 8.47
N VAL A 320 15.74 -10.90 7.60
CA VAL A 320 15.53 -12.05 6.73
C VAL A 320 16.16 -11.71 5.38
N PRO A 321 17.36 -12.21 5.07
CA PRO A 321 18.11 -11.76 3.91
C PRO A 321 17.61 -12.41 2.62
N MET A 322 17.75 -11.71 1.50
CA MET A 322 17.46 -12.25 0.16
C MET A 322 18.46 -13.33 -0.25
N LEU A 323 19.70 -13.19 0.17
CA LEU A 323 20.80 -14.10 -0.13
C LEU A 323 21.43 -14.65 1.16
N PRO A 324 21.97 -15.90 1.16
CA PRO A 324 22.68 -16.44 2.30
C PRO A 324 23.83 -15.52 2.77
N GLU A 325 24.08 -15.49 4.09
CA GLU A 325 25.09 -14.63 4.71
C GLU A 325 26.50 -14.80 4.14
N ARG A 326 26.83 -16.00 3.63
CA ARG A 326 28.12 -16.26 2.94
C ARG A 326 28.30 -15.33 1.73
N LEU A 327 27.21 -14.97 1.03
CA LEU A 327 27.25 -14.02 -0.06
C LEU A 327 27.03 -12.61 0.46
N SER A 328 25.93 -12.37 1.17
CA SER A 328 25.49 -11.01 1.57
C SER A 328 26.49 -10.32 2.51
N ASN A 329 27.05 -11.03 3.48
CA ASN A 329 28.03 -10.49 4.44
C ASN A 329 29.48 -10.85 4.08
N GLY A 330 29.65 -11.82 3.14
CA GLY A 330 30.94 -12.38 2.73
C GLY A 330 31.48 -11.80 1.43
N ILE A 331 31.50 -12.63 0.37
CA ILE A 331 32.14 -12.31 -0.90
C ILE A 331 31.56 -11.11 -1.62
N CYS A 332 30.24 -10.88 -1.51
CA CYS A 332 29.57 -9.73 -2.13
C CYS A 332 29.75 -8.44 -1.32
N SER A 333 29.82 -8.52 0.01
CA SER A 333 29.99 -7.34 0.86
C SER A 333 31.33 -6.63 0.58
N LEU A 334 31.29 -5.32 0.37
CA LEU A 334 32.48 -4.51 0.05
C LEU A 334 33.33 -4.22 1.30
N ASN A 335 33.67 -5.30 2.00
CA ASN A 335 34.50 -5.24 3.21
C ASN A 335 35.86 -4.55 2.95
N PRO A 336 36.39 -3.80 3.93
CA PRO A 336 37.62 -3.04 3.74
C PRO A 336 38.84 -3.95 3.56
N GLN A 337 39.84 -3.46 2.79
CA GLN A 337 41.18 -4.06 2.59
C GLN A 337 41.18 -5.41 1.87
N VAL A 338 40.09 -5.80 1.21
CA VAL A 338 40.01 -7.01 0.37
C VAL A 338 39.53 -6.67 -1.03
N ASP A 339 40.03 -7.44 -2.02
CA ASP A 339 39.60 -7.26 -3.41
C ASP A 339 38.15 -7.68 -3.57
N ARG A 340 37.35 -6.87 -4.27
CA ARG A 340 35.92 -7.13 -4.55
C ARG A 340 35.60 -6.80 -6.00
N LEU A 341 34.76 -7.66 -6.60
CA LEU A 341 34.20 -7.41 -7.92
C LEU A 341 33.01 -6.45 -7.77
N THR A 342 32.99 -5.43 -8.62
CA THR A 342 31.94 -4.43 -8.61
C THR A 342 31.46 -4.13 -10.04
N GLN A 343 30.23 -3.58 -10.13
CA GLN A 343 29.74 -2.85 -11.29
C GLN A 343 29.67 -1.39 -10.91
N SER A 344 30.24 -0.53 -11.74
CA SER A 344 30.48 0.86 -11.36
C SER A 344 29.87 1.81 -12.36
N ALA A 345 29.21 2.85 -11.81
CA ALA A 345 28.85 4.06 -12.53
C ALA A 345 29.83 5.17 -12.15
N ILE A 346 30.70 5.56 -13.08
CA ILE A 346 31.70 6.62 -12.90
C ILE A 346 31.18 7.81 -13.69
N MET A 347 30.83 8.91 -13.01
CA MET A 347 30.08 10.02 -13.54
C MET A 347 30.88 11.33 -13.42
N GLU A 348 31.02 12.06 -14.52
CA GLU A 348 31.52 13.42 -14.51
C GLU A 348 30.34 14.37 -14.34
N ILE A 349 30.39 15.18 -13.25
CA ILE A 349 29.28 16.05 -12.83
C ILE A 349 29.73 17.49 -12.89
N ASP A 350 28.95 18.34 -13.59
CA ASP A 350 29.23 19.78 -13.71
C ASP A 350 28.80 20.54 -12.44
N LYS A 351 29.16 21.84 -12.39
CA LYS A 351 28.81 22.76 -11.29
C LYS A 351 27.31 22.98 -11.08
N HIS A 352 26.45 22.48 -11.97
CA HIS A 352 24.99 22.55 -11.88
C HIS A 352 24.36 21.22 -11.43
N GLY A 353 25.19 20.21 -11.15
CA GLY A 353 24.74 18.88 -10.75
C GLY A 353 24.35 17.97 -11.92
N ARG A 354 24.66 18.32 -13.17
CA ARG A 354 24.32 17.51 -14.36
C ARG A 354 25.44 16.55 -14.69
N VAL A 355 25.10 15.32 -14.95
CA VAL A 355 26.05 14.33 -15.51
C VAL A 355 26.33 14.70 -16.95
N VAL A 356 27.58 15.05 -17.27
CA VAL A 356 28.01 15.47 -18.60
C VAL A 356 28.72 14.36 -19.36
N ASN A 357 29.30 13.39 -18.63
CA ASN A 357 29.89 12.18 -19.15
C ASN A 357 29.81 11.08 -18.12
N TYR A 358 29.75 9.81 -18.55
CA TYR A 358 29.75 8.69 -17.64
C TYR A 358 30.26 7.41 -18.29
N THR A 359 30.70 6.49 -17.44
CA THR A 359 31.09 5.11 -17.82
C THR A 359 30.40 4.13 -16.88
N ILE A 360 29.67 3.17 -17.44
CA ILE A 360 29.10 2.04 -16.71
C ILE A 360 29.90 0.80 -17.11
N THR A 361 30.59 0.18 -16.13
CA THR A 361 31.52 -0.91 -16.43
C THR A 361 31.75 -1.84 -15.24
N GLN A 362 32.22 -3.04 -15.54
CA GLN A 362 32.68 -3.98 -14.50
C GLN A 362 34.06 -3.57 -13.99
N THR A 363 34.25 -3.56 -12.69
CA THR A 363 35.44 -3.08 -12.03
C THR A 363 35.92 -4.05 -10.96
N VAL A 364 37.17 -3.85 -10.49
CA VAL A 364 37.73 -4.45 -9.28
C VAL A 364 38.13 -3.31 -8.37
N ILE A 365 37.67 -3.33 -7.13
CA ILE A 365 38.05 -2.36 -6.12
C ILE A 365 38.66 -3.02 -4.88
N LYS A 366 39.28 -2.17 -4.06
CA LYS A 366 39.75 -2.56 -2.72
C LYS A 366 39.41 -1.38 -1.80
N THR A 367 38.30 -1.47 -1.07
CA THR A 367 37.88 -0.40 -0.18
C THR A 367 38.92 -0.09 0.87
N SER A 368 39.28 1.18 0.98
CA SER A 368 40.30 1.66 1.91
C SER A 368 39.77 1.77 3.34
N PHE A 369 38.52 2.17 3.49
CA PHE A 369 37.88 2.41 4.79
C PHE A 369 36.43 1.93 4.77
N ARG A 370 35.96 1.46 5.92
CA ARG A 370 34.56 1.30 6.25
C ARG A 370 34.19 2.43 7.21
N MET A 371 33.38 3.39 6.75
CA MET A 371 32.92 4.51 7.55
C MET A 371 31.52 4.25 8.06
N THR A 372 31.20 4.85 9.20
CA THR A 372 29.81 4.92 9.66
C THR A 372 29.22 6.29 9.36
N TYR A 373 27.89 6.39 9.22
CA TYR A 373 27.23 7.68 9.10
C TYR A 373 27.57 8.62 10.25
N SER A 374 27.67 8.11 11.48
CA SER A 374 28.09 8.89 12.64
C SER A 374 29.49 9.48 12.47
N ASP A 375 30.48 8.65 12.11
CA ASP A 375 31.85 9.14 11.93
C ASP A 375 31.95 10.22 10.86
N VAL A 376 31.23 10.06 9.74
CA VAL A 376 31.21 11.05 8.66
C VAL A 376 30.52 12.34 9.11
N ASN A 377 29.41 12.27 9.83
CA ASN A 377 28.73 13.43 10.40
C ASN A 377 29.64 14.18 11.40
N ASP A 378 30.37 13.46 12.27
CA ASP A 378 31.32 14.02 13.21
C ASP A 378 32.48 14.73 12.49
N ILE A 379 33.03 14.12 11.42
CA ILE A 379 34.06 14.74 10.58
C ILE A 379 33.56 16.05 9.97
N LEU A 380 32.35 16.04 9.44
CA LEU A 380 31.73 17.24 8.84
C LEU A 380 31.39 18.32 9.89
N ALA A 381 31.05 17.91 11.11
CA ALA A 381 30.84 18.81 12.24
C ALA A 381 32.14 19.40 12.80
N GLY A 382 33.31 18.90 12.35
CA GLY A 382 34.63 19.44 12.74
C GLY A 382 35.31 18.72 13.91
N ASP A 383 34.87 17.51 14.28
CA ASP A 383 35.51 16.72 15.33
C ASP A 383 36.99 16.48 15.00
N GLU A 384 37.89 17.01 15.83
CA GLU A 384 39.32 16.94 15.59
C GLU A 384 39.93 15.55 15.71
N GLU A 385 39.38 14.71 16.57
CA GLU A 385 39.84 13.33 16.76
C GLU A 385 39.49 12.47 15.54
N LYS A 386 38.26 12.53 15.08
CA LYS A 386 37.80 11.84 13.88
C LYS A 386 38.51 12.35 12.62
N ARG A 387 38.69 13.64 12.48
CA ARG A 387 39.44 14.24 11.35
C ARG A 387 40.91 13.80 11.32
N LYS A 388 41.53 13.60 12.49
CA LYS A 388 42.90 13.09 12.59
C LYS A 388 42.96 11.59 12.29
N GLU A 389 42.01 10.81 12.79
CA GLU A 389 41.90 9.37 12.53
C GLU A 389 41.76 9.10 11.02
N TYR A 390 40.87 9.81 10.36
CA TYR A 390 40.54 9.63 8.94
C TYR A 390 41.19 10.66 8.02
N HIS A 391 42.32 11.26 8.41
CA HIS A 391 42.98 12.40 7.71
C HIS A 391 43.15 12.20 6.20
N LYS A 392 43.28 10.96 5.71
CA LYS A 392 43.43 10.62 4.28
C LYS A 392 42.19 10.89 3.43
N ILE A 393 40.99 10.87 4.05
CA ILE A 393 39.71 10.98 3.32
C ILE A 393 38.89 12.21 3.72
N VAL A 394 39.34 13.00 4.69
CA VAL A 394 38.62 14.22 5.13
C VAL A 394 38.31 15.15 3.95
N SER A 395 39.32 15.39 3.09
CA SER A 395 39.12 16.24 1.91
C SER A 395 38.11 15.66 0.90
N SER A 396 38.07 14.33 0.76
CA SER A 396 37.08 13.65 -0.08
C SER A 396 35.68 13.78 0.51
N ILE A 397 35.52 13.60 1.83
CA ILE A 397 34.23 13.76 2.53
C ILE A 397 33.71 15.20 2.40
N GLU A 398 34.58 16.20 2.58
CA GLU A 398 34.18 17.61 2.41
C GLU A 398 33.80 17.93 0.96
N LEU A 399 34.47 17.33 -0.02
CA LEU A 399 34.15 17.50 -1.44
C LEU A 399 32.82 16.81 -1.78
N MET A 400 32.54 15.63 -1.20
CA MET A 400 31.29 14.91 -1.31
C MET A 400 30.11 15.71 -0.72
N ALA A 401 30.31 16.35 0.44
CA ALA A 401 29.29 17.20 1.03
C ALA A 401 28.93 18.39 0.11
N LYS A 402 29.91 19.04 -0.52
CA LYS A 402 29.66 20.10 -1.51
C LYS A 402 28.95 19.60 -2.76
N LEU A 403 29.29 18.38 -3.23
CA LEU A 403 28.58 17.78 -4.34
C LEU A 403 27.13 17.47 -3.98
N HIS A 404 26.89 16.92 -2.78
CA HIS A 404 25.55 16.68 -2.26
C HIS A 404 24.67 17.92 -2.30
N GLU A 405 25.16 19.07 -1.77
CA GLU A 405 24.45 20.36 -1.82
C GLU A 405 24.08 20.75 -3.27
N THR A 406 25.01 20.52 -4.22
CA THR A 406 24.78 20.81 -5.63
C THR A 406 23.68 19.94 -6.21
N LEU A 407 23.71 18.62 -5.92
CA LEU A 407 22.74 17.65 -6.39
C LEU A 407 21.35 17.87 -5.77
N GLU A 408 21.30 18.17 -4.49
CA GLU A 408 20.05 18.48 -3.77
C GLU A 408 19.39 19.74 -4.36
N ASN A 409 20.18 20.83 -4.55
CA ASN A 409 19.70 22.03 -5.18
C ASN A 409 19.19 21.81 -6.62
N MET A 410 19.84 20.93 -7.38
CA MET A 410 19.40 20.56 -8.71
C MET A 410 18.06 19.82 -8.67
N ARG A 411 17.91 18.80 -7.79
CA ARG A 411 16.67 18.03 -7.63
C ARG A 411 15.51 18.93 -7.17
N VAL A 412 15.74 19.79 -6.18
CA VAL A 412 14.75 20.76 -5.70
C VAL A 412 14.30 21.70 -6.83
N LYS A 413 15.21 22.21 -7.67
CA LYS A 413 14.86 23.03 -8.83
C LYS A 413 14.10 22.27 -9.91
N ARG A 414 14.31 20.96 -10.02
CA ARG A 414 13.62 20.08 -10.95
C ARG A 414 12.18 19.74 -10.51
N GLY A 415 11.84 19.96 -9.24
CA GLY A 415 10.51 19.68 -8.69
C GLY A 415 10.43 18.46 -7.78
N ALA A 416 11.55 17.85 -7.39
CA ALA A 416 11.54 16.69 -6.48
C ALA A 416 10.86 17.03 -5.16
N LEU A 417 9.92 16.16 -4.74
CA LEU A 417 9.22 16.29 -3.47
C LEU A 417 10.06 15.65 -2.37
N ASN A 418 10.47 16.44 -1.39
CA ASN A 418 11.21 15.95 -0.25
C ASN A 418 10.24 15.71 0.92
N PHE A 419 10.10 14.45 1.34
CA PHE A 419 9.26 14.06 2.46
C PHE A 419 10.19 13.67 3.61
N ASP A 420 10.56 14.61 4.47
CA ASP A 420 11.23 14.28 5.72
C ASP A 420 10.18 13.77 6.72
N THR A 421 10.12 12.45 6.90
CA THR A 421 9.30 11.82 7.94
C THR A 421 10.19 11.38 9.10
N ASN A 422 9.70 11.59 10.31
CA ASN A 422 10.35 11.07 11.51
C ASN A 422 10.28 9.53 11.51
N GLU A 423 11.43 8.88 11.50
CA GLU A 423 11.54 7.43 11.66
C GLU A 423 11.94 7.10 13.10
N ALA A 424 11.35 6.08 13.69
CA ALA A 424 11.76 5.58 14.99
C ALA A 424 12.58 4.30 14.87
N LYS A 425 13.57 4.15 15.76
CA LYS A 425 14.27 2.88 15.99
C LYS A 425 13.82 2.33 17.33
N ILE A 426 13.22 1.15 17.32
CA ILE A 426 12.85 0.42 18.53
C ILE A 426 14.10 -0.34 19.02
N LEU A 427 14.53 -0.04 20.22
CA LEU A 427 15.64 -0.72 20.87
C LEU A 427 15.10 -1.91 21.67
N VAL A 428 15.64 -3.09 21.44
CA VAL A 428 15.24 -4.33 22.13
C VAL A 428 16.37 -4.88 22.98
N ASP A 429 16.01 -5.56 24.06
CA ASP A 429 16.96 -6.31 24.90
C ASP A 429 17.32 -7.67 24.26
N LYS A 430 18.13 -8.47 24.98
CA LYS A 430 18.54 -9.81 24.53
C LYS A 430 17.38 -10.81 24.44
N GLN A 431 16.24 -10.51 25.05
CA GLN A 431 15.02 -11.29 25.00
C GLN A 431 14.06 -10.82 23.90
N GLY A 432 14.47 -9.82 23.10
CA GLY A 432 13.64 -9.24 22.04
C GLY A 432 12.52 -8.32 22.55
N LYS A 433 12.53 -7.96 23.86
CA LYS A 433 11.56 -7.04 24.45
C LYS A 433 11.98 -5.60 24.17
N PRO A 434 11.06 -4.72 23.74
CA PRO A 434 11.38 -3.30 23.54
C PRO A 434 11.70 -2.61 24.88
N VAL A 435 12.81 -1.89 24.90
CA VAL A 435 13.29 -1.14 26.08
C VAL A 435 13.21 0.36 25.87
N ASP A 436 13.29 0.84 24.62
CA ASP A 436 13.17 2.26 24.28
C ASP A 436 12.78 2.44 22.82
N ILE A 437 12.21 3.60 22.49
CA ILE A 437 11.86 4.00 21.12
C ILE A 437 12.49 5.38 20.88
N VAL A 438 13.53 5.41 20.05
CA VAL A 438 14.33 6.61 19.77
C VAL A 438 14.11 7.10 18.35
N LEU A 439 14.04 8.42 18.17
CA LEU A 439 13.96 9.01 16.84
C LEU A 439 15.30 8.84 16.11
N ARG A 440 15.23 8.35 14.89
CA ARG A 440 16.37 8.25 13.98
C ARG A 440 16.59 9.62 13.33
N GLN A 441 17.66 10.29 13.72
CA GLN A 441 18.06 11.53 13.06
C GLN A 441 18.84 11.20 11.80
N ARG A 442 18.38 11.72 10.65
CA ARG A 442 19.10 11.62 9.37
C ARG A 442 20.04 12.82 9.25
N GLY A 443 21.35 12.54 9.32
CA GLY A 443 22.40 13.53 9.19
C GLY A 443 22.72 13.89 7.73
N ILE A 444 23.78 14.66 7.54
CA ILE A 444 24.29 15.02 6.19
C ILE A 444 24.83 13.78 5.49
N ALA A 445 25.48 12.88 6.21
CA ALA A 445 26.10 11.68 5.64
C ALA A 445 25.07 10.75 4.97
N GLU A 446 23.92 10.52 5.60
CA GLU A 446 22.84 9.70 5.06
C GLU A 446 22.26 10.32 3.78
N ARG A 447 21.95 11.62 3.79
CA ARG A 447 21.42 12.35 2.64
C ARG A 447 22.42 12.46 1.49
N MET A 448 23.72 12.53 1.81
CA MET A 448 24.82 12.56 0.85
C MET A 448 24.89 11.25 0.07
N ILE A 449 24.93 10.11 0.75
CA ILE A 449 24.95 8.79 0.11
C ILE A 449 23.67 8.55 -0.70
N GLU A 450 22.52 8.89 -0.15
CA GLU A 450 21.25 8.86 -0.90
C GLU A 450 21.34 9.65 -2.22
N SER A 451 21.90 10.86 -2.19
CA SER A 451 22.06 11.68 -3.40
C SER A 451 22.93 11.00 -4.46
N PHE A 452 23.99 10.30 -4.05
CA PHE A 452 24.88 9.61 -4.97
C PHE A 452 24.24 8.35 -5.55
N MET A 453 23.49 7.61 -4.73
CA MET A 453 22.75 6.43 -5.18
C MET A 453 21.62 6.83 -6.15
N LEU A 454 20.89 7.93 -5.87
CA LEU A 454 19.88 8.47 -6.79
C LEU A 454 20.51 8.84 -8.14
N MET A 455 21.64 9.51 -8.14
CA MET A 455 22.35 9.90 -9.37
C MET A 455 22.80 8.68 -10.19
N ALA A 456 23.36 7.66 -9.54
CA ALA A 456 23.74 6.42 -10.20
C ALA A 456 22.53 5.67 -10.80
N ASN A 457 21.45 5.58 -10.04
CA ASN A 457 20.20 4.95 -10.49
C ASN A 457 19.59 5.68 -11.72
N GLU A 458 19.55 7.02 -11.68
CA GLU A 458 19.07 7.83 -12.80
C GLU A 458 19.98 7.64 -14.05
N THR A 459 21.31 7.69 -13.87
CA THR A 459 22.28 7.55 -14.96
C THR A 459 22.17 6.19 -15.65
N VAL A 460 22.04 5.10 -14.87
CA VAL A 460 21.89 3.75 -15.42
C VAL A 460 20.54 3.62 -16.15
N ALA A 461 19.45 4.12 -15.60
CA ALA A 461 18.13 4.08 -16.23
C ALA A 461 18.10 4.87 -17.54
N GLU A 462 18.68 6.07 -17.56
CA GLU A 462 18.77 6.92 -18.74
C GLU A 462 19.61 6.24 -19.84
N HIS A 463 20.73 5.58 -19.47
CA HIS A 463 21.60 4.88 -20.41
C HIS A 463 20.83 3.82 -21.21
N PHE A 464 20.12 2.92 -20.51
CA PHE A 464 19.39 1.83 -21.17
C PHE A 464 18.15 2.32 -21.92
N SER A 465 17.47 3.34 -21.41
CA SER A 465 16.36 3.97 -22.13
C SER A 465 16.79 4.60 -23.46
N LYS A 466 17.96 5.26 -23.49
CA LYS A 466 18.53 5.83 -24.74
C LYS A 466 18.97 4.78 -25.74
N LEU A 467 19.29 3.57 -25.30
CA LEU A 467 19.65 2.46 -26.15
C LEU A 467 18.44 1.72 -26.73
N ASP A 468 17.23 2.05 -26.25
CA ASP A 468 15.96 1.40 -26.64
C ASP A 468 16.00 -0.12 -26.39
N LEU A 469 16.58 -0.53 -25.26
CA LEU A 469 16.68 -1.93 -24.84
C LEU A 469 15.61 -2.23 -23.78
N PRO A 470 15.06 -3.47 -23.75
CA PRO A 470 14.19 -3.91 -22.68
C PRO A 470 14.88 -3.69 -21.32
N PHE A 471 14.19 -3.06 -20.38
CA PHE A 471 14.79 -2.69 -19.10
C PHE A 471 13.75 -2.66 -17.97
N ILE A 472 14.18 -2.87 -16.74
CA ILE A 472 13.32 -2.76 -15.57
C ILE A 472 13.47 -1.38 -14.93
N TYR A 473 12.36 -0.66 -14.83
CA TYR A 473 12.28 0.67 -14.25
C TYR A 473 11.64 0.64 -12.87
N ARG A 474 12.00 1.59 -12.01
CA ARG A 474 11.27 1.93 -10.80
C ARG A 474 10.42 3.16 -11.09
N ILE A 475 9.13 2.97 -11.26
CA ILE A 475 8.21 4.03 -11.65
C ILE A 475 7.39 4.53 -10.46
N HIS A 476 7.05 5.82 -10.50
CA HIS A 476 6.12 6.45 -9.59
C HIS A 476 5.21 7.37 -10.41
N GLU A 477 4.00 6.89 -10.66
CA GLU A 477 3.03 7.59 -11.51
C GLU A 477 2.50 8.85 -10.83
N GLU A 478 1.96 9.78 -11.63
CA GLU A 478 1.32 10.98 -11.12
C GLU A 478 0.16 10.66 -10.17
N PRO A 479 -0.04 11.47 -9.12
CA PRO A 479 -1.12 11.26 -8.19
C PRO A 479 -2.49 11.48 -8.85
N LYS A 480 -3.50 10.74 -8.42
CA LYS A 480 -4.86 10.90 -8.92
C LYS A 480 -5.40 12.27 -8.54
N ALA A 481 -5.98 13.01 -9.51
CA ALA A 481 -6.51 14.36 -9.31
C ALA A 481 -7.51 14.45 -8.14
N GLU A 482 -8.30 13.40 -7.88
CA GLU A 482 -9.26 13.36 -6.76
C GLU A 482 -8.55 13.37 -5.39
N LYS A 483 -7.39 12.69 -5.27
CA LYS A 483 -6.59 12.69 -4.05
C LYS A 483 -5.88 14.02 -3.84
N VAL A 484 -5.33 14.59 -4.92
CA VAL A 484 -4.70 15.91 -4.89
C VAL A 484 -5.71 16.99 -4.52
N GLN A 485 -6.96 16.90 -5.03
CA GLN A 485 -8.02 17.84 -4.66
C GLN A 485 -8.34 17.80 -3.16
N LYS A 486 -8.38 16.62 -2.55
CA LYS A 486 -8.55 16.49 -1.09
C LYS A 486 -7.41 17.15 -0.31
N PHE A 487 -6.17 16.98 -0.77
CA PHE A 487 -5.02 17.65 -0.19
C PHE A 487 -5.14 19.18 -0.32
N ILE A 488 -5.48 19.69 -1.50
CA ILE A 488 -5.69 21.13 -1.76
C ILE A 488 -6.78 21.71 -0.85
N ASP A 489 -7.93 21.02 -0.77
CA ASP A 489 -9.06 21.45 0.06
C ASP A 489 -8.65 21.54 1.54
N TYR A 490 -7.88 20.56 1.99
CA TYR A 490 -7.36 20.52 3.36
C TYR A 490 -6.32 21.61 3.62
N ALA A 491 -5.30 21.74 2.77
CA ALA A 491 -4.28 22.79 2.88
C ALA A 491 -4.89 24.20 2.87
N SER A 492 -5.96 24.39 2.07
CA SER A 492 -6.73 25.64 2.05
C SER A 492 -7.40 25.96 3.37
N SER A 493 -7.74 24.94 4.20
CA SER A 493 -8.33 25.15 5.53
C SER A 493 -7.36 25.83 6.52
N PHE A 494 -6.06 25.74 6.29
CA PHE A 494 -5.01 26.47 7.02
C PHE A 494 -4.75 27.88 6.48
N GLY A 495 -5.56 28.34 5.51
CA GLY A 495 -5.44 29.65 4.92
C GLY A 495 -4.42 29.77 3.78
N LEU A 496 -3.88 28.65 3.33
CA LEU A 496 -2.98 28.60 2.18
C LEU A 496 -3.76 28.87 0.89
N ARG A 497 -3.23 29.79 0.07
CA ARG A 497 -3.81 30.10 -1.23
C ARG A 497 -3.17 29.25 -2.29
N ILE A 498 -3.91 28.27 -2.80
CA ILE A 498 -3.45 27.37 -3.83
C ILE A 498 -4.09 27.76 -5.16
N TYR A 499 -3.26 28.00 -6.16
CA TYR A 499 -3.70 28.40 -7.50
C TYR A 499 -3.64 27.21 -8.45
N GLY A 500 -4.71 26.99 -9.20
CA GLY A 500 -4.85 25.90 -10.17
C GLY A 500 -5.92 24.87 -9.77
N THR A 501 -6.17 23.93 -10.66
CA THR A 501 -7.03 22.77 -10.40
C THR A 501 -6.18 21.57 -10.07
N ALA A 502 -6.71 20.58 -9.37
CA ALA A 502 -5.99 19.36 -8.98
C ALA A 502 -5.44 18.55 -10.19
N SER A 503 -6.00 18.77 -11.37
CA SER A 503 -5.53 18.14 -12.62
C SER A 503 -4.45 18.94 -13.36
N GLU A 504 -4.12 20.14 -12.89
CA GLU A 504 -3.19 21.07 -13.55
C GLU A 504 -2.09 21.57 -12.61
N ILE A 505 -2.12 21.16 -11.34
CA ILE A 505 -1.13 21.58 -10.35
C ILE A 505 0.22 20.92 -10.66
N SER A 506 1.25 21.72 -10.80
CA SER A 506 2.61 21.23 -11.03
C SER A 506 3.27 20.75 -9.73
N GLN A 507 4.30 19.91 -9.86
CA GLN A 507 5.14 19.49 -8.73
C GLN A 507 5.76 20.71 -8.01
N GLU A 508 6.19 21.73 -8.76
CA GLU A 508 6.73 22.98 -8.20
C GLU A 508 5.71 23.69 -7.32
N ALA A 509 4.44 23.73 -7.74
CA ALA A 509 3.39 24.34 -6.93
C ALA A 509 3.13 23.55 -5.63
N LEU A 510 3.24 22.22 -5.65
CA LEU A 510 3.17 21.37 -4.45
C LEU A 510 4.37 21.62 -3.53
N GLN A 511 5.58 21.75 -4.09
CA GLN A 511 6.77 22.16 -3.33
C GLN A 511 6.60 23.52 -2.67
N ASP A 512 6.06 24.51 -3.40
CA ASP A 512 5.85 25.87 -2.87
C ASP A 512 4.88 25.86 -1.69
N ILE A 513 3.85 24.99 -1.73
CA ILE A 513 2.94 24.77 -0.59
C ILE A 513 3.74 24.24 0.61
N MET A 514 4.58 23.23 0.40
CA MET A 514 5.36 22.62 1.48
C MET A 514 6.39 23.59 2.07
N ARG A 515 7.08 24.37 1.23
CA ARG A 515 7.99 25.44 1.70
C ARG A 515 7.26 26.53 2.50
N ALA A 516 6.05 26.90 2.08
CA ALA A 516 5.28 27.94 2.75
C ALA A 516 4.84 27.54 4.17
N VAL A 517 4.84 26.26 4.49
CA VAL A 517 4.45 25.73 5.80
C VAL A 517 5.63 25.24 6.64
N GLU A 518 6.85 25.32 6.10
CA GLU A 518 8.06 24.91 6.82
C GLU A 518 8.19 25.64 8.15
N GLY A 519 8.36 24.87 9.25
CA GLY A 519 8.41 25.43 10.62
C GLY A 519 7.05 25.69 11.27
N GLU A 520 5.93 25.50 10.56
CA GLU A 520 4.60 25.58 11.14
C GLU A 520 4.22 24.26 11.86
N PRO A 521 3.45 24.32 12.95
CA PRO A 521 3.08 23.12 13.71
C PRO A 521 2.31 22.04 12.92
N TYR A 522 1.76 22.40 11.77
CA TYR A 522 0.99 21.53 10.88
C TYR A 522 1.78 21.09 9.63
N ALA A 523 3.07 21.42 9.54
CA ALA A 523 3.91 21.09 8.37
C ALA A 523 4.00 19.57 8.16
N ASP A 524 4.30 18.80 9.22
CA ASP A 524 4.44 17.34 9.16
C ASP A 524 3.13 16.67 8.71
N VAL A 525 2.01 17.21 9.16
CA VAL A 525 0.69 16.69 8.79
C VAL A 525 0.38 16.93 7.32
N LEU A 526 0.67 18.14 6.81
CA LEU A 526 0.49 18.44 5.40
C LEU A 526 1.43 17.59 4.53
N SER A 527 2.68 17.37 4.99
CA SER A 527 3.64 16.47 4.35
C SER A 527 3.10 15.05 4.25
N MET A 528 2.58 14.52 5.36
CA MET A 528 1.96 13.19 5.40
C MET A 528 0.72 13.09 4.50
N MET A 529 -0.14 14.11 4.48
CA MET A 529 -1.33 14.12 3.61
C MET A 529 -0.95 14.20 2.13
N LEU A 530 0.07 14.98 1.79
CA LEU A 530 0.60 15.02 0.43
C LEU A 530 1.16 13.65 0.04
N LEU A 531 1.95 13.01 0.90
CA LEU A 531 2.48 11.67 0.69
C LEU A 531 1.36 10.63 0.48
N ARG A 532 0.30 10.66 1.30
CA ARG A 532 -0.88 9.77 1.15
C ARG A 532 -1.68 10.05 -0.12
N SER A 533 -1.56 11.23 -0.73
CA SER A 533 -2.20 11.53 -2.02
C SER A 533 -1.44 10.94 -3.20
N MET A 534 -0.15 10.60 -3.02
CA MET A 534 0.70 10.02 -4.05
C MET A 534 0.28 8.59 -4.42
N GLN A 535 0.71 8.13 -5.58
CA GLN A 535 0.65 6.73 -5.97
C GLN A 535 1.77 5.95 -5.24
N GLN A 536 1.68 4.64 -5.23
CA GLN A 536 2.77 3.79 -4.73
C GLN A 536 3.76 3.53 -5.85
N ALA A 537 5.06 3.71 -5.58
CA ALA A 537 6.10 3.33 -6.53
C ALA A 537 6.13 1.81 -6.73
N ARG A 538 6.44 1.35 -7.96
CA ARG A 538 6.48 -0.06 -8.34
C ARG A 538 7.53 -0.31 -9.42
N TYR A 539 7.87 -1.56 -9.65
CA TYR A 539 8.68 -1.94 -10.80
C TYR A 539 7.82 -2.13 -12.04
N SER A 540 8.37 -1.83 -13.21
CA SER A 540 7.70 -1.94 -14.50
C SER A 540 8.71 -2.12 -15.63
N GLU A 541 8.31 -2.82 -16.69
CA GLU A 541 9.03 -2.90 -17.96
C GLU A 541 8.91 -1.61 -18.79
N HIS A 542 7.93 -0.74 -18.45
CA HIS A 542 7.70 0.52 -19.13
C HIS A 542 8.16 1.70 -18.27
N ASN A 543 8.87 2.64 -18.91
CA ASN A 543 9.26 3.87 -18.25
C ASN A 543 8.08 4.85 -18.18
N HIS A 544 7.64 5.19 -16.98
CA HIS A 544 6.65 6.25 -16.71
C HIS A 544 7.25 7.39 -15.86
N GLY A 545 8.58 7.42 -15.72
CA GLY A 545 9.26 8.36 -14.84
C GLY A 545 9.02 8.08 -13.35
N HIS A 546 9.57 8.94 -12.52
CA HIS A 546 9.39 8.85 -11.06
C HIS A 546 8.92 10.20 -10.52
N TYR A 547 7.59 10.36 -10.35
CA TYR A 547 6.95 11.62 -9.95
C TYR A 547 7.58 12.22 -8.67
N GLY A 548 7.69 11.47 -7.58
CA GLY A 548 8.25 11.99 -6.32
C GLY A 548 9.67 12.54 -6.43
N LEU A 549 10.51 11.96 -7.31
CA LEU A 549 11.89 12.41 -7.58
C LEU A 549 11.98 13.44 -8.71
N ALA A 550 10.88 13.72 -9.40
CA ALA A 550 10.86 14.51 -10.63
C ALA A 550 11.90 13.99 -11.66
N ALA A 551 12.07 12.67 -11.75
CA ALA A 551 13.05 12.03 -12.63
C ALA A 551 12.35 11.42 -13.85
N ASP A 552 12.86 11.71 -15.05
CA ASP A 552 12.34 11.16 -16.31
C ASP A 552 12.68 9.67 -16.47
N TYR A 553 13.81 9.25 -15.89
CA TYR A 553 14.32 7.88 -15.91
C TYR A 553 14.75 7.49 -14.50
N TYR A 554 14.28 6.35 -14.02
CA TYR A 554 14.71 5.85 -12.72
C TYR A 554 14.64 4.33 -12.66
N THR A 555 15.64 3.72 -12.06
CA THR A 555 15.70 2.29 -11.74
C THR A 555 16.36 2.11 -10.38
N HIS A 556 16.38 0.88 -9.90
CA HIS A 556 17.21 0.48 -8.77
C HIS A 556 18.41 -0.32 -9.29
N PHE A 557 19.62 0.16 -8.99
CA PHE A 557 20.90 -0.44 -9.40
C PHE A 557 21.84 -0.67 -8.20
N THR A 558 21.62 0.08 -7.11
CA THR A 558 22.62 0.29 -6.06
C THR A 558 22.56 -0.69 -4.90
N SER A 559 21.65 -1.70 -4.90
CA SER A 559 21.53 -2.64 -3.77
C SER A 559 21.19 -4.09 -4.19
N PRO A 560 22.04 -4.77 -4.99
CA PRO A 560 21.77 -6.12 -5.50
C PRO A 560 21.88 -7.23 -4.44
N ILE A 561 22.49 -6.98 -3.28
CA ILE A 561 22.52 -7.94 -2.17
C ILE A 561 21.13 -8.13 -1.58
N ARG A 562 20.33 -7.06 -1.55
CA ARG A 562 19.04 -7.04 -0.86
C ARG A 562 17.82 -6.78 -1.74
N ARG A 563 17.98 -6.50 -3.04
CA ARG A 563 16.88 -6.30 -3.99
C ARG A 563 17.14 -7.05 -5.30
N TYR A 564 16.21 -7.91 -5.69
CA TYR A 564 16.33 -8.69 -6.93
C TYR A 564 16.30 -7.84 -8.22
N PRO A 565 15.50 -6.77 -8.34
CA PRO A 565 15.55 -5.89 -9.51
C PRO A 565 16.93 -5.30 -9.77
N ASP A 566 17.68 -4.93 -8.73
CA ASP A 566 19.07 -4.45 -8.85
C ASP A 566 19.99 -5.55 -9.38
N LEU A 567 19.83 -6.78 -8.89
CA LEU A 567 20.56 -7.95 -9.40
C LEU A 567 20.26 -8.19 -10.89
N LEU A 568 19.00 -8.05 -11.30
CA LEU A 568 18.59 -8.15 -12.70
C LEU A 568 19.23 -7.04 -13.56
N VAL A 569 19.23 -5.78 -13.08
CA VAL A 569 19.92 -4.67 -13.76
C VAL A 569 21.40 -4.96 -13.94
N HIS A 570 22.07 -5.52 -12.94
CA HIS A 570 23.49 -5.93 -13.04
C HIS A 570 23.70 -7.01 -14.10
N ARG A 571 22.79 -7.97 -14.26
CA ARG A 571 22.85 -8.96 -15.36
C ARG A 571 22.67 -8.29 -16.71
N MET A 572 21.73 -7.37 -16.86
CA MET A 572 21.52 -6.62 -18.09
C MET A 572 22.77 -5.84 -18.50
N ILE A 573 23.42 -5.13 -17.54
CA ILE A 573 24.67 -4.40 -17.79
C ILE A 573 25.77 -5.37 -18.29
N ARG A 574 25.85 -6.58 -17.74
CA ARG A 574 26.84 -7.59 -18.10
C ARG A 574 26.56 -8.23 -19.44
N ASP A 575 25.30 -8.52 -19.77
CA ASP A 575 24.94 -9.43 -20.84
C ASP A 575 24.53 -8.70 -22.12
N TYR A 576 24.02 -7.47 -22.04
CA TYR A 576 23.78 -6.65 -23.20
C TYR A 576 25.06 -6.41 -24.01
N GLY A 577 24.97 -6.59 -25.30
CA GLY A 577 26.11 -6.53 -26.21
C GLY A 577 26.74 -7.89 -26.53
N ARG A 578 26.33 -9.01 -25.87
CA ARG A 578 26.81 -10.36 -26.20
C ARG A 578 26.08 -10.96 -27.41
N SER A 579 24.74 -10.84 -27.43
CA SER A 579 23.93 -11.28 -28.57
C SER A 579 22.57 -10.57 -28.60
N LYS A 580 21.86 -10.66 -29.76
CA LYS A 580 20.50 -10.09 -29.91
C LYS A 580 19.44 -10.88 -29.14
N GLU A 581 19.62 -12.19 -29.03
CA GLU A 581 18.70 -13.09 -28.32
C GLU A 581 18.57 -12.73 -26.83
N ILE A 582 19.57 -12.08 -26.24
CA ILE A 582 19.56 -11.62 -24.85
C ILE A 582 18.48 -10.53 -24.65
N ALA A 583 18.31 -9.62 -25.60
CA ALA A 583 17.27 -8.60 -25.49
C ALA A 583 15.86 -9.21 -25.53
N GLU A 584 15.65 -10.18 -26.45
CA GLU A 584 14.38 -10.91 -26.54
C GLU A 584 14.07 -11.72 -25.27
N HIS A 585 15.12 -12.31 -24.66
CA HIS A 585 14.98 -13.01 -23.39
C HIS A 585 14.53 -12.06 -22.24
N PHE A 586 15.19 -10.92 -22.08
CA PHE A 586 14.83 -9.96 -21.03
C PHE A 586 13.43 -9.35 -21.26
N GLU A 587 13.03 -9.09 -22.52
CA GLU A 587 11.69 -8.63 -22.84
C GLU A 587 10.59 -9.58 -22.33
N GLN A 588 10.86 -10.90 -22.35
CA GLN A 588 9.92 -11.91 -21.89
C GLN A 588 9.87 -12.05 -20.35
N VAL A 589 11.00 -11.90 -19.65
CA VAL A 589 11.08 -12.19 -18.20
C VAL A 589 10.83 -10.98 -17.32
N ILE A 590 11.10 -9.76 -17.79
CA ILE A 590 10.97 -8.52 -16.97
C ILE A 590 9.55 -8.32 -16.43
N PRO A 591 8.44 -8.48 -17.19
CA PRO A 591 7.10 -8.19 -16.69
C PRO A 591 6.73 -9.03 -15.45
N GLU A 592 7.08 -10.32 -15.45
CA GLU A 592 6.83 -11.22 -14.34
C GLU A 592 7.70 -10.84 -13.13
N ILE A 593 8.99 -10.61 -13.34
CA ILE A 593 9.95 -10.21 -12.29
C ILE A 593 9.54 -8.87 -11.66
N ALA A 594 9.12 -7.88 -12.46
CA ALA A 594 8.66 -6.58 -11.98
C ALA A 594 7.41 -6.70 -11.09
N THR A 595 6.46 -7.52 -11.53
CA THR A 595 5.22 -7.80 -10.77
C THR A 595 5.54 -8.52 -9.46
N GLN A 596 6.34 -9.59 -9.51
CA GLN A 596 6.72 -10.36 -8.32
C GLN A 596 7.50 -9.50 -7.32
N SER A 597 8.50 -8.74 -7.79
CA SER A 597 9.31 -7.87 -6.93
C SER A 597 8.46 -6.80 -6.24
N SER A 598 7.52 -6.17 -6.96
CA SER A 598 6.61 -5.20 -6.38
C SER A 598 5.66 -5.81 -5.33
N ASN A 599 5.21 -7.05 -5.55
CA ASN A 599 4.36 -7.75 -4.60
C ASN A 599 5.13 -8.16 -3.33
N ARG A 600 6.37 -8.66 -3.49
CA ARG A 600 7.23 -9.06 -2.37
C ARG A 600 7.67 -7.86 -1.53
N GLU A 601 8.00 -6.74 -2.16
CA GLU A 601 8.30 -5.48 -1.48
C GLU A 601 7.12 -5.01 -0.61
N ARG A 602 5.90 -5.01 -1.15
CA ARG A 602 4.70 -4.64 -0.36
C ARG A 602 4.50 -5.55 0.85
N ARG A 603 4.66 -6.87 0.65
CA ARG A 603 4.58 -7.85 1.73
C ARG A 603 5.66 -7.63 2.81
N ALA A 604 6.88 -7.31 2.41
CA ALA A 604 7.97 -6.97 3.33
C ALA A 604 7.60 -5.73 4.18
N ILE A 605 7.14 -4.65 3.53
CA ILE A 605 6.71 -3.42 4.23
C ILE A 605 5.54 -3.69 5.18
N GLU A 606 4.58 -4.55 4.79
CA GLU A 606 3.47 -4.93 5.67
C GLU A 606 3.96 -5.69 6.90
N ALA A 607 4.91 -6.63 6.73
CA ALA A 607 5.51 -7.36 7.84
C ALA A 607 6.30 -6.44 8.78
N GLU A 608 7.12 -5.54 8.24
CA GLU A 608 7.88 -4.55 9.01
C GLU A 608 6.93 -3.67 9.85
N ARG A 609 5.84 -3.17 9.25
CA ARG A 609 4.83 -2.35 9.95
C ARG A 609 4.08 -3.14 11.03
N GLU A 610 3.72 -4.40 10.77
CA GLU A 610 3.02 -5.23 11.75
C GLU A 610 3.93 -5.53 12.95
N VAL A 611 5.20 -5.87 12.71
CA VAL A 611 6.18 -6.06 13.78
C VAL A 611 6.43 -4.76 14.55
N GLU A 612 6.55 -3.62 13.86
CA GLU A 612 6.73 -2.32 14.49
C GLU A 612 5.53 -1.96 15.39
N ALA A 613 4.29 -2.12 14.89
CA ALA A 613 3.08 -1.87 15.66
C ALA A 613 2.99 -2.79 16.89
N MET A 614 3.30 -4.08 16.71
CA MET A 614 3.35 -5.05 17.80
C MET A 614 4.35 -4.65 18.88
N LYS A 615 5.57 -4.25 18.51
CA LYS A 615 6.63 -3.86 19.43
C LYS A 615 6.35 -2.50 20.11
N LYS A 616 5.76 -1.55 19.40
CA LYS A 616 5.28 -0.29 19.99
C LYS A 616 4.16 -0.54 21.02
N ALA A 617 3.22 -1.43 20.71
CA ALA A 617 2.17 -1.81 21.66
C ALA A 617 2.75 -2.53 22.90
N GLU A 618 3.68 -3.49 22.71
CA GLU A 618 4.40 -4.17 23.80
C GLU A 618 5.13 -3.17 24.71
N TYR A 619 5.78 -2.16 24.13
CA TYR A 619 6.42 -1.09 24.89
C TYR A 619 5.40 -0.30 25.74
N MET A 620 4.27 0.05 25.13
CA MET A 620 3.24 0.87 25.80
C MET A 620 2.42 0.10 26.85
N GLU A 621 2.47 -1.23 26.89
CA GLU A 621 1.81 -2.01 27.96
C GLU A 621 2.31 -1.61 29.36
N GLU A 622 3.59 -1.21 29.49
CA GLU A 622 4.18 -0.77 30.76
C GLU A 622 3.74 0.63 31.21
N TYR A 623 3.19 1.43 30.29
CA TYR A 623 2.81 2.83 30.50
C TYR A 623 1.29 3.04 30.57
N VAL A 624 0.51 1.97 30.72
CA VAL A 624 -0.95 2.07 30.86
C VAL A 624 -1.32 2.86 32.13
N GLY A 625 -2.14 3.89 31.94
CA GLY A 625 -2.57 4.84 32.99
C GLY A 625 -1.76 6.13 33.05
N GLU A 626 -0.64 6.24 32.35
CA GLU A 626 0.17 7.45 32.28
C GLU A 626 -0.37 8.46 31.28
N GLU A 627 -0.02 9.75 31.49
CA GLU A 627 -0.47 10.87 30.67
C GLU A 627 0.69 11.48 29.88
N TYR A 628 0.43 11.79 28.60
CA TYR A 628 1.41 12.37 27.68
C TYR A 628 0.82 13.52 26.89
N ASP A 629 1.68 14.45 26.49
CA ASP A 629 1.37 15.42 25.45
C ASP A 629 1.62 14.77 24.09
N ALA A 630 0.69 14.93 23.16
CA ALA A 630 0.68 14.26 21.88
C ALA A 630 0.11 15.15 20.79
N VAL A 631 0.28 14.76 19.52
CA VAL A 631 -0.22 15.50 18.36
C VAL A 631 -1.28 14.67 17.64
N VAL A 632 -2.37 15.29 17.25
CA VAL A 632 -3.41 14.65 16.43
C VAL A 632 -2.85 14.40 15.04
N SER A 633 -2.58 13.14 14.71
CA SER A 633 -2.01 12.70 13.41
C SER A 633 -3.08 12.51 12.32
N SER A 634 -4.30 12.10 12.72
CA SER A 634 -5.40 11.86 11.76
C SER A 634 -6.76 11.93 12.45
N ILE A 635 -7.78 12.37 11.72
CA ILE A 635 -9.18 12.42 12.19
C ILE A 635 -10.07 11.65 11.24
N VAL A 636 -10.86 10.74 11.78
CA VAL A 636 -11.78 9.86 11.04
C VAL A 636 -13.18 9.88 11.67
N LYS A 637 -14.16 9.31 10.99
CA LYS A 637 -15.57 9.28 11.48
C LYS A 637 -15.75 8.60 12.84
N PHE A 638 -14.87 7.66 13.18
CA PHE A 638 -14.95 6.88 14.41
C PHE A 638 -14.00 7.34 15.53
N GLY A 639 -13.19 8.41 15.30
CA GLY A 639 -12.27 8.94 16.31
C GLY A 639 -11.14 9.75 15.74
N LEU A 640 -10.09 9.88 16.53
CA LEU A 640 -8.84 10.54 16.13
C LEU A 640 -7.64 9.66 16.49
N PHE A 641 -6.67 9.62 15.60
CA PHE A 641 -5.36 9.05 15.86
C PHE A 641 -4.45 10.13 16.41
N VAL A 642 -3.63 9.74 17.35
CA VAL A 642 -2.77 10.66 18.10
C VAL A 642 -1.39 10.05 18.20
N GLU A 643 -0.37 10.84 17.89
CA GLU A 643 1.03 10.41 17.88
C GLU A 643 1.81 11.07 19.04
N LEU A 644 2.54 10.23 19.78
CA LEU A 644 3.47 10.64 20.82
C LEU A 644 4.79 11.16 20.22
N PRO A 645 5.60 11.92 20.96
CA PRO A 645 6.90 12.40 20.48
C PRO A 645 7.87 11.30 20.02
N ASN A 646 7.70 10.07 20.49
CA ASN A 646 8.49 8.90 20.07
C ASN A 646 7.86 8.11 18.92
N THR A 647 6.93 8.71 18.18
CA THR A 647 6.20 8.11 17.04
C THR A 647 5.25 6.96 17.36
N VAL A 648 4.93 6.75 18.63
CA VAL A 648 3.87 5.81 19.00
C VAL A 648 2.52 6.42 18.69
N GLU A 649 1.74 5.80 17.82
CA GLU A 649 0.40 6.23 17.44
C GLU A 649 -0.66 5.38 18.15
N GLY A 650 -1.73 6.00 18.62
CA GLY A 650 -2.88 5.32 19.22
C GLY A 650 -4.21 5.98 18.87
N LEU A 651 -5.30 5.27 19.10
CA LEU A 651 -6.66 5.68 18.77
C LEU A 651 -7.39 6.25 20.01
N ILE A 652 -7.94 7.46 19.89
CA ILE A 652 -9.03 7.90 20.75
C ILE A 652 -10.35 7.65 20.02
N HIS A 653 -11.05 6.58 20.37
CA HIS A 653 -12.33 6.28 19.77
C HIS A 653 -13.38 7.34 20.13
N ILE A 654 -14.26 7.73 19.20
CA ILE A 654 -15.25 8.82 19.39
C ILE A 654 -16.16 8.58 20.61
N THR A 655 -16.40 7.33 21.00
CA THR A 655 -17.16 6.98 22.21
C THR A 655 -16.43 7.26 23.52
N ASN A 656 -15.10 7.41 23.47
CA ASN A 656 -14.25 7.72 24.64
C ASN A 656 -14.05 9.23 24.81
N LEU A 657 -14.63 10.04 23.93
CA LEU A 657 -14.66 11.48 24.08
C LEU A 657 -15.78 11.90 25.05
N PRO A 658 -15.62 13.02 25.79
CA PRO A 658 -16.52 13.38 26.89
C PRO A 658 -17.94 13.78 26.48
N GLU A 659 -18.20 13.98 25.17
CA GLU A 659 -19.50 14.34 24.62
C GLU A 659 -19.66 13.83 23.18
N PHE A 660 -20.79 14.12 22.55
CA PHE A 660 -20.99 13.83 21.14
C PHE A 660 -20.22 14.84 20.27
N TYR A 661 -19.50 14.32 19.26
CA TYR A 661 -18.70 15.10 18.32
C TYR A 661 -19.20 14.91 16.90
N HIS A 662 -19.29 16.01 16.17
CA HIS A 662 -19.63 16.04 14.75
C HIS A 662 -18.35 16.01 13.91
N PHE A 663 -18.23 15.01 13.05
CA PHE A 663 -17.13 14.91 12.08
C PHE A 663 -17.42 15.77 10.86
N ASN A 664 -16.49 16.64 10.50
CA ASN A 664 -16.48 17.39 9.25
C ASN A 664 -15.43 16.79 8.30
N GLU A 665 -15.90 16.12 7.24
CA GLU A 665 -15.04 15.44 6.27
C GLU A 665 -14.19 16.41 5.44
N ARG A 666 -14.68 17.64 5.21
CA ARG A 666 -13.98 18.64 4.40
C ARG A 666 -12.76 19.21 5.10
N ASP A 667 -12.90 19.53 6.37
CA ASP A 667 -11.87 20.22 7.14
C ASP A 667 -11.13 19.22 8.07
N LEU A 668 -11.47 17.93 8.03
CA LEU A 668 -10.97 16.85 8.89
C LEU A 668 -10.96 17.28 10.37
N THR A 669 -12.12 17.71 10.88
CA THR A 669 -12.28 18.15 12.25
C THR A 669 -13.36 17.38 12.99
N LEU A 670 -13.17 17.20 14.31
CA LEU A 670 -14.20 16.73 15.22
C LEU A 670 -14.59 17.88 16.15
N ARG A 671 -15.88 18.27 16.16
CA ARG A 671 -16.38 19.36 16.97
C ARG A 671 -17.41 18.89 17.98
N GLY A 672 -17.16 19.19 19.25
CA GLY A 672 -18.07 18.90 20.36
C GLY A 672 -19.38 19.70 20.26
N GLU A 673 -20.50 19.02 20.47
CA GLU A 673 -21.85 19.60 20.34
C GLU A 673 -22.14 20.63 21.44
N LYS A 674 -21.67 20.37 22.67
CA LYS A 674 -21.95 21.19 23.85
C LYS A 674 -20.81 22.13 24.23
N SER A 675 -19.57 21.60 24.32
CA SER A 675 -18.39 22.36 24.73
C SER A 675 -17.90 23.29 23.63
N GLY A 676 -18.09 22.90 22.36
CA GLY A 676 -17.48 23.55 21.21
C GLY A 676 -15.98 23.26 21.08
N ILE A 677 -15.42 22.34 21.87
CA ILE A 677 -14.04 21.86 21.69
C ILE A 677 -13.93 21.27 20.29
N THR A 678 -12.93 21.74 19.57
CA THR A 678 -12.72 21.29 18.18
C THR A 678 -11.34 20.71 18.07
N PHE A 679 -11.26 19.43 17.66
CA PHE A 679 -10.00 18.76 17.34
C PHE A 679 -9.67 18.98 15.87
N ARG A 680 -8.39 19.27 15.62
CA ARG A 680 -7.81 19.45 14.29
C ARG A 680 -6.55 18.60 14.16
N VAL A 681 -6.26 18.13 12.98
CA VAL A 681 -5.00 17.44 12.70
C VAL A 681 -3.84 18.43 12.91
N GLY A 682 -2.72 17.98 13.50
CA GLY A 682 -1.61 18.82 13.92
C GLY A 682 -1.77 19.53 15.27
N GLN A 683 -2.93 19.40 15.92
CA GLN A 683 -3.16 20.00 17.22
C GLN A 683 -2.48 19.21 18.34
N GLN A 684 -1.80 19.89 19.24
CA GLN A 684 -1.37 19.29 20.50
C GLN A 684 -2.55 19.03 21.42
N ILE A 685 -2.58 17.87 22.02
CA ILE A 685 -3.58 17.48 23.02
C ILE A 685 -2.89 16.66 24.12
N ARG A 686 -3.51 16.60 25.29
CA ARG A 686 -3.08 15.71 26.35
C ARG A 686 -3.90 14.44 26.34
N ILE A 687 -3.23 13.30 26.47
CA ILE A 687 -3.85 11.98 26.43
C ILE A 687 -3.45 11.15 27.65
N ARG A 688 -4.24 10.12 27.94
CA ARG A 688 -3.88 9.03 28.86
C ARG A 688 -3.90 7.71 28.11
N VAL A 689 -2.93 6.86 28.37
CA VAL A 689 -2.88 5.49 27.83
C VAL A 689 -3.91 4.64 28.53
N GLU A 690 -4.94 4.17 27.82
CA GLU A 690 -6.01 3.34 28.39
C GLU A 690 -5.72 1.84 28.23
N ARG A 691 -5.22 1.46 27.06
CA ARG A 691 -4.91 0.07 26.73
C ARG A 691 -3.80 0.02 25.68
N ALA A 692 -2.90 -0.91 25.86
CA ALA A 692 -2.02 -1.36 24.81
C ALA A 692 -2.10 -2.88 24.74
N ASP A 693 -1.98 -3.46 23.55
CA ASP A 693 -2.17 -4.89 23.34
C ASP A 693 -1.18 -5.38 22.27
N LYS A 694 -0.11 -6.03 22.75
CA LYS A 694 0.91 -6.63 21.88
C LYS A 694 0.34 -7.55 20.82
N MET A 695 -0.70 -8.34 21.16
CA MET A 695 -1.26 -9.34 20.25
C MET A 695 -1.96 -8.73 19.03
N THR A 696 -2.55 -7.55 19.22
CA THR A 696 -3.29 -6.85 18.15
C THR A 696 -2.51 -5.67 17.57
N GLY A 697 -1.41 -5.25 18.22
CA GLY A 697 -0.69 -4.03 17.85
C GLY A 697 -1.48 -2.74 18.11
N GLU A 698 -2.64 -2.83 18.81
CA GLU A 698 -3.53 -1.70 19.05
C GLU A 698 -3.18 -0.97 20.34
N ILE A 699 -3.21 0.37 20.29
CA ILE A 699 -3.05 1.25 21.44
C ILE A 699 -4.25 2.18 21.50
N ASP A 700 -4.97 2.16 22.62
CA ASP A 700 -6.12 3.01 22.88
C ASP A 700 -5.73 4.12 23.86
N PHE A 701 -6.07 5.35 23.49
CA PHE A 701 -5.90 6.53 24.33
C PHE A 701 -7.25 7.12 24.76
N SER A 702 -7.25 7.88 25.84
CA SER A 702 -8.35 8.76 26.23
C SER A 702 -7.88 10.22 26.23
N PHE A 703 -8.83 11.10 25.93
CA PHE A 703 -8.59 12.54 25.96
C PHE A 703 -8.55 13.05 27.41
N VAL A 704 -7.54 13.85 27.73
CA VAL A 704 -7.43 14.55 29.02
C VAL A 704 -7.56 16.05 28.75
N PRO A 705 -8.57 16.76 29.32
CA PRO A 705 -8.71 18.20 29.15
C PRO A 705 -7.46 18.96 29.59
N SER A 706 -7.00 19.91 28.79
CA SER A 706 -5.76 20.65 29.02
C SER A 706 -5.86 22.08 28.48
N GLU A 707 -4.79 22.85 28.65
CA GLU A 707 -4.65 24.21 28.08
C GLU A 707 -4.54 24.25 26.56
N PHE A 708 -4.28 23.11 25.91
CA PHE A 708 -4.21 22.98 24.46
C PHE A 708 -5.61 22.94 23.79
N ASP A 709 -6.69 22.92 24.57
CA ASP A 709 -8.03 22.75 24.05
C ASP A 709 -8.52 23.99 23.31
N VAL A 710 -8.82 23.86 22.03
CA VAL A 710 -9.33 24.94 21.20
C VAL A 710 -10.87 24.99 21.28
N ILE A 711 -11.41 26.05 21.88
CA ILE A 711 -12.86 26.28 21.97
C ILE A 711 -13.32 27.24 20.88
N GLU A 712 -14.00 26.74 19.87
CA GLU A 712 -14.64 27.59 18.85
C GLU A 712 -16.02 28.08 19.31
N LYS A 713 -16.14 29.38 19.55
CA LYS A 713 -17.44 30.02 19.82
C LYS A 713 -18.36 29.86 18.62
N GLY A 714 -19.43 29.08 18.76
CA GLY A 714 -20.37 28.79 17.69
C GLY A 714 -20.92 30.04 17.02
N LEU A 715 -20.86 30.12 15.72
CA LEU A 715 -21.66 30.99 14.90
C LEU A 715 -23.15 30.67 15.21
N LYS A 716 -23.83 31.58 15.89
CA LYS A 716 -25.27 31.47 16.14
C LYS A 716 -25.98 31.26 14.81
N GLN A 717 -26.54 30.08 14.61
CA GLN A 717 -27.51 29.86 13.56
C GLN A 717 -28.64 30.84 13.76
N SER A 718 -28.77 31.85 12.88
CA SER A 718 -29.95 32.71 12.81
C SER A 718 -31.13 31.88 12.33
N SER A 719 -31.86 31.32 13.29
CA SER A 719 -33.19 30.76 13.02
C SER A 719 -34.11 31.89 12.57
N ARG A 720 -34.37 31.95 11.28
CA ARG A 720 -35.51 32.71 10.74
C ARG A 720 -36.81 32.02 11.20
N SER A 721 -37.41 32.50 12.27
CA SER A 721 -38.82 32.35 12.53
C SER A 721 -39.48 33.72 12.44
N GLY A 722 -40.45 33.80 11.56
CA GLY A 722 -41.08 35.02 11.15
C GLY A 722 -42.19 35.56 12.09
N ARG A 723 -42.66 36.72 11.71
CA ARG A 723 -43.92 37.42 12.02
C ARG A 723 -43.98 38.32 13.24
N GLY A 724 -44.18 39.58 12.93
CA GLY A 724 -45.00 40.45 13.78
C GLY A 724 -44.67 41.93 13.69
N ARG A 725 -45.38 42.63 12.83
CA ARG A 725 -45.98 43.99 12.92
C ARG A 725 -45.39 45.01 13.88
N GLY A 726 -45.02 46.16 13.31
CA GLY A 726 -45.66 47.40 13.79
C GLY A 726 -44.76 48.51 14.32
N SER A 727 -44.78 49.57 13.58
CA SER A 727 -44.83 51.00 13.97
C SER A 727 -43.51 51.81 14.02
N ASN A 728 -43.48 52.68 13.05
CA ASN A 728 -43.11 54.13 13.08
C ASN A 728 -42.26 54.67 14.23
N ARG A 729 -41.15 55.28 13.86
CA ARG A 729 -40.97 56.77 14.00
C ARG A 729 -39.63 57.22 13.38
N ARG A 730 -39.80 58.29 12.63
CA ARG A 730 -38.95 59.28 12.01
C ARG A 730 -37.78 59.78 12.87
N SER A 731 -36.65 60.06 12.21
CA SER A 731 -36.07 61.43 12.00
C SER A 731 -34.64 61.25 11.48
N ASP A 732 -34.38 61.70 10.34
CA ASP A 732 -33.88 63.00 9.84
C ASP A 732 -32.36 63.16 9.79
N LYS A 733 -31.96 63.47 8.54
CA LYS A 733 -30.93 64.39 8.06
C LYS A 733 -29.45 63.96 8.18
N LYS A 734 -28.60 64.19 7.22
CA LYS A 734 -28.47 64.97 5.96
C LYS A 734 -27.16 64.55 5.27
N GLU A 735 -27.17 64.55 3.95
CA GLU A 735 -26.32 65.18 2.93
C GLU A 735 -24.79 65.18 3.16
N ASP A 736 -23.95 64.88 2.17
CA ASP A 736 -23.73 65.53 0.89
C ASP A 736 -22.80 64.74 -0.06
N LYS A 737 -23.21 64.55 -1.29
CA LYS A 737 -22.74 64.96 -2.61
C LYS A 737 -21.22 64.88 -2.90
N ARG A 738 -20.82 64.16 -3.93
CA ARG A 738 -20.62 64.58 -5.34
C ARG A 738 -19.80 63.58 -6.14
N LYS A 739 -20.41 63.12 -7.25
CA LYS A 739 -20.03 63.25 -8.68
C LYS A 739 -18.66 62.73 -9.04
N SER A 740 -18.43 61.98 -10.06
CA SER A 740 -18.83 61.86 -11.46
C SER A 740 -18.11 60.63 -12.03
N GLY A 741 -18.41 59.88 -13.03
CA GLY A 741 -19.18 60.00 -14.22
C GLY A 741 -18.73 58.94 -15.19
N ARG A 742 -19.69 58.38 -15.95
CA ARG A 742 -19.58 57.82 -17.32
C ARG A 742 -18.42 56.92 -17.69
N SER A 743 -18.59 55.75 -18.29
CA SER A 743 -19.41 55.46 -19.49
C SER A 743 -19.55 53.96 -19.77
N ASN A 744 -20.62 53.60 -20.43
CA ASN A 744 -20.98 52.39 -21.12
C ASN A 744 -19.83 51.69 -21.85
N ASP A 745 -19.82 50.34 -21.80
CA ASP A 745 -20.12 49.63 -23.05
C ASP A 745 -20.61 48.21 -22.81
N LYS A 746 -21.65 47.86 -23.56
CA LYS A 746 -22.27 46.55 -23.60
C LYS A 746 -21.44 45.65 -24.51
N ARG A 747 -21.09 44.47 -24.05
CA ARG A 747 -21.00 43.29 -24.92
C ARG A 747 -21.45 42.02 -24.20
N LYS A 748 -22.61 41.56 -24.63
CA LYS A 748 -23.12 40.21 -24.37
C LYS A 748 -22.17 39.18 -25.01
N HIS A 749 -21.67 38.27 -24.24
CA HIS A 749 -21.27 36.94 -24.78
C HIS A 749 -21.87 35.87 -23.89
N SER A 750 -22.80 35.15 -24.49
CA SER A 750 -23.42 33.92 -23.99
C SER A 750 -22.35 32.85 -23.96
N GLN A 751 -21.89 32.43 -22.80
CA GLN A 751 -21.21 31.17 -22.63
C GLN A 751 -22.23 30.07 -22.32
N LYS A 752 -22.37 29.15 -23.27
CA LYS A 752 -23.05 27.88 -23.08
C LYS A 752 -22.21 27.02 -22.13
N ASP A 753 -22.72 26.80 -20.93
CA ASP A 753 -22.24 25.75 -20.05
C ASP A 753 -22.34 24.39 -20.71
N LYS A 754 -21.22 23.85 -21.18
CA LYS A 754 -21.08 22.43 -21.48
C LYS A 754 -20.86 21.70 -20.15
N LYS A 755 -21.95 21.25 -19.52
CA LYS A 755 -21.90 20.22 -18.48
C LYS A 755 -21.15 19.00 -19.03
N LYS A 756 -19.92 18.78 -18.62
CA LYS A 756 -19.22 17.51 -18.79
C LYS A 756 -20.06 16.46 -18.04
N LYS A 757 -20.64 15.53 -18.77
CA LYS A 757 -21.28 14.33 -18.22
C LYS A 757 -20.17 13.49 -17.60
N GLY A 758 -20.08 13.47 -16.28
CA GLY A 758 -19.25 12.52 -15.56
C GLY A 758 -19.61 11.09 -15.98
N LYS A 759 -18.60 10.23 -16.16
CA LYS A 759 -18.80 8.80 -16.42
C LYS A 759 -19.67 8.22 -15.31
N LYS A 760 -20.71 7.51 -15.67
CA LYS A 760 -21.56 6.80 -14.71
C LYS A 760 -20.81 5.57 -14.21
N PRO A 761 -20.90 5.21 -12.92
CA PRO A 761 -20.33 3.98 -12.42
C PRO A 761 -20.79 2.77 -13.24
N PHE A 762 -19.88 1.86 -13.53
CA PHE A 762 -20.05 0.68 -14.36
C PHE A 762 -21.30 -0.14 -13.98
N TYR A 763 -21.52 -0.41 -12.70
CA TYR A 763 -22.68 -1.15 -12.21
C TYR A 763 -24.03 -0.50 -12.54
N LYS A 764 -24.08 0.83 -12.82
CA LYS A 764 -25.30 1.51 -13.34
C LYS A 764 -25.55 1.20 -14.81
N GLU A 765 -24.50 0.97 -15.60
CA GLU A 765 -24.63 0.53 -17.00
C GLU A 765 -25.04 -0.93 -17.10
N VAL A 766 -24.46 -1.77 -16.25
CA VAL A 766 -24.78 -3.21 -16.17
C VAL A 766 -26.23 -3.40 -15.77
N ALA A 767 -26.73 -2.71 -14.74
CA ALA A 767 -28.13 -2.76 -14.33
C ALA A 767 -29.09 -2.29 -15.44
N LYS A 768 -28.68 -1.31 -16.28
CA LYS A 768 -29.47 -0.84 -17.43
C LYS A 768 -29.43 -1.80 -18.63
N LYS A 769 -28.30 -2.50 -18.86
CA LYS A 769 -28.20 -3.51 -19.92
C LYS A 769 -29.07 -4.73 -19.62
N GLY A 770 -29.13 -5.17 -18.36
CA GLY A 770 -30.05 -6.23 -17.93
C GLY A 770 -31.52 -5.90 -18.14
N ALA A 771 -31.93 -4.66 -17.91
CA ALA A 771 -33.30 -4.19 -18.14
C ALA A 771 -33.67 -4.04 -19.64
N LYS A 772 -32.67 -3.83 -20.51
CA LYS A 772 -32.90 -3.71 -21.96
C LYS A 772 -32.99 -5.06 -22.70
N HIS A 773 -32.32 -6.10 -22.23
CA HIS A 773 -32.38 -7.42 -22.87
C HIS A 773 -33.70 -8.18 -22.59
N GLY A 774 -34.50 -7.72 -21.65
CA GLY A 774 -35.85 -8.26 -21.40
C GLY A 774 -36.95 -7.75 -22.32
N LYS A 775 -36.68 -6.76 -23.20
CA LYS A 775 -37.71 -6.15 -24.05
C LYS A 775 -37.50 -6.31 -25.58
N GLY A 776 -36.57 -7.13 -26.03
CA GLY A 776 -36.23 -7.20 -27.44
C GLY A 776 -36.10 -8.61 -28.03
N ARG A 777 -37.19 -9.37 -28.12
CA ARG A 777 -37.30 -10.46 -29.11
C ARG A 777 -38.72 -10.58 -29.61
N GLY A 778 -38.98 -9.97 -30.74
CA GLY A 778 -40.18 -10.14 -31.53
C GLY A 778 -40.11 -9.30 -32.79
N LYS A 779 -39.36 -9.78 -33.80
CA LYS A 779 -39.75 -9.67 -35.22
C LYS A 779 -38.68 -10.36 -36.08
N GLY A 780 -39.10 -11.43 -36.72
CA GLY A 780 -38.32 -12.20 -37.62
C GLY A 780 -37.99 -11.46 -38.92
N ARG A 781 -36.91 -11.89 -39.58
CA ARG A 781 -36.80 -11.89 -41.03
C ARG A 781 -35.94 -13.08 -41.47
N ARG A 782 -36.57 -13.97 -42.21
CA ARG A 782 -35.91 -14.91 -43.12
C ARG A 782 -35.23 -14.12 -44.23
N THR A 783 -34.04 -14.50 -44.62
CA THR A 783 -33.69 -14.79 -46.04
C THR A 783 -32.22 -15.21 -46.13
N LYS A 784 -32.11 -16.36 -46.77
CA LYS A 784 -31.00 -17.05 -47.46
C LYS A 784 -29.76 -17.43 -46.65
#